data_97e69183cd2a0b20e8b51ab5a42bfdc5
#
_entry.id   97e69183cd2a0b20e8b51ab5a42bfdc5
#
_cell.length_a   1.000
_cell.length_b   1.000
_cell.length_c   1.000
_cell.angle_alpha   90.00
_cell.angle_beta   90.00
_cell.angle_gamma   90.00
#
_symmetry.space_group_name_H-M   'P 1'
#
loop_
_entity.id
_entity.type
_entity.pdbx_description
1 polymer ?
#
loop_
_entity_poly.entity_id
_entity_poly.type
_entity_poly.pdbx_seq_one_letter_code
_entity_poly.pdbx_strand_id
1 'polypeptide(L)'
;MVKPVDEAPTDAVDRRSFLKGAVGAAGVAGALGSSEATAQTAAPRPAVARPTEADARADFVPPEARAGAAFIEHPGSDYMVDVLKALDFDYAAVNPGSAFEGLHESIINHGGNRKPEILTVLHEEAGAAIAHGYAKAAGKPMLTLMHGTVGLLHASMGLFQAWCDRVPVFAIVGHARNPTSVVNRPHSAQDMGSIVRDFMKMDDEPTNLDVFGNIAMRAYTIGRTPPMGPTLLVVDSELQEAPIADGARLQVPRLSMPSIPQGESGAVREAARLLATAERPLIRTGKLGRTSAGWDRIIELAELLQAPVDVGTYGSWQDFPSWHALYGSGGPDYRPDVILGLELNDMSQSVRAVRASGGKTISICSEYLAQGHNIHDFGTYSEVDVAIAADGEATLPALIDEIRRQSGSNAARARTARGNQIAVAHKTIREREIDDARYGWNSSPISVPRMVAELGRQIQNDDWAIVSGHQFTGTWQRRLLNHDRFYRYNGDCGGFGIGYDTPASVGGALAHKAHGRLAVGIVGDGDFNFVGAGALWTAAHHKIPLLLVIHNNRAYHAEVMLVQRTAARRGRGNANVDIGNVIRDPAPDYAKIAQGFGVYAEGPIADPAALAPAFERALARVRAGEPALVDVISQPR
;
A
#
# COMPACT_ATOMS: atom_id res chain seq x y z
N MET A 1 8.63 -36.88 -47.24
CA MET A 1 7.36 -36.87 -47.99
C MET A 1 6.24 -37.07 -47.00
N VAL A 2 5.61 -35.99 -46.56
CA VAL A 2 4.42 -36.04 -45.74
C VAL A 2 3.34 -35.29 -46.53
N LYS A 3 2.21 -35.94 -46.72
CA LYS A 3 1.07 -35.42 -47.47
C LYS A 3 0.38 -34.31 -46.68
N PRO A 4 -0.17 -33.27 -47.31
CA PRO A 4 -0.96 -32.25 -46.66
C PRO A 4 -2.33 -32.78 -46.25
N VAL A 5 -2.80 -32.32 -45.06
CA VAL A 5 -4.14 -32.56 -44.53
C VAL A 5 -5.05 -31.45 -45.07
N ASP A 6 -6.19 -31.83 -45.64
CA ASP A 6 -7.22 -30.93 -46.12
C ASP A 6 -7.80 -30.03 -45.02
N GLU A 7 -7.81 -28.74 -45.26
CA GLU A 7 -8.54 -27.76 -44.46
C GLU A 7 -10.03 -27.82 -44.77
N ALA A 8 -10.84 -27.99 -43.74
CA ALA A 8 -12.29 -27.79 -43.78
C ALA A 8 -12.62 -26.29 -43.81
N PRO A 9 -13.62 -25.83 -44.56
CA PRO A 9 -13.95 -24.41 -44.63
C PRO A 9 -14.62 -23.93 -43.33
N THR A 10 -14.05 -22.92 -42.72
CA THR A 10 -14.68 -22.15 -41.65
C THR A 10 -15.66 -21.15 -42.26
N ASP A 11 -16.96 -21.41 -42.13
CA ASP A 11 -17.99 -20.43 -42.43
C ASP A 11 -17.90 -19.23 -41.46
N ALA A 12 -17.19 -18.22 -41.91
CA ALA A 12 -17.22 -16.92 -41.26
C ALA A 12 -18.54 -16.22 -41.60
N VAL A 13 -19.47 -16.18 -40.63
CA VAL A 13 -20.69 -15.39 -40.76
C VAL A 13 -20.30 -13.90 -40.85
N ASP A 14 -20.44 -13.33 -42.04
CA ASP A 14 -20.16 -11.92 -42.31
C ASP A 14 -21.12 -11.01 -41.51
N ARG A 15 -20.56 -10.07 -40.81
CA ARG A 15 -21.28 -9.07 -39.99
C ARG A 15 -22.34 -8.29 -40.79
N ARG A 16 -22.17 -8.14 -42.09
CA ARG A 16 -23.15 -7.51 -42.99
C ARG A 16 -24.38 -8.38 -43.26
N SER A 17 -24.23 -9.70 -43.23
CA SER A 17 -25.35 -10.64 -43.39
C SER A 17 -26.24 -10.67 -42.15
N PHE A 18 -25.65 -10.51 -40.96
CA PHE A 18 -26.40 -10.40 -39.72
C PHE A 18 -27.25 -9.11 -39.66
N LEU A 19 -26.69 -7.98 -40.11
CA LEU A 19 -27.42 -6.70 -40.14
C LEU A 19 -28.53 -6.67 -41.19
N LYS A 20 -28.39 -7.37 -42.30
CA LYS A 20 -29.44 -7.49 -43.32
C LYS A 20 -30.58 -8.38 -42.86
N GLY A 21 -30.35 -9.37 -42.03
CA GLY A 21 -31.39 -10.18 -41.40
C GLY A 21 -32.23 -9.42 -40.39
N ALA A 22 -31.60 -8.51 -39.62
CA ALA A 22 -32.27 -7.66 -38.64
C ALA A 22 -33.15 -6.60 -39.27
N VAL A 23 -32.79 -6.05 -40.45
CA VAL A 23 -33.60 -5.10 -41.19
C VAL A 23 -34.77 -5.77 -41.92
N GLY A 24 -34.63 -7.05 -42.34
CA GLY A 24 -35.70 -7.84 -42.91
C GLY A 24 -36.85 -8.18 -41.93
N ALA A 25 -36.50 -8.37 -40.65
CA ALA A 25 -37.49 -8.66 -39.61
C ALA A 25 -38.31 -7.42 -39.19
N ALA A 26 -37.78 -6.21 -39.37
CA ALA A 26 -38.51 -4.97 -39.11
C ALA A 26 -39.44 -4.54 -40.27
N GLY A 27 -39.22 -5.06 -41.48
CA GLY A 27 -39.99 -4.73 -42.68
C GLY A 27 -41.29 -5.53 -42.86
N VAL A 28 -41.48 -6.66 -42.16
CA VAL A 28 -42.70 -7.51 -42.26
C VAL A 28 -43.79 -7.10 -41.27
N ALA A 29 -43.51 -6.23 -40.30
CA ALA A 29 -44.51 -5.71 -39.36
C ALA A 29 -45.33 -4.52 -39.91
N GLY A 30 -45.04 -4.04 -41.15
CA GLY A 30 -45.67 -2.84 -41.75
C GLY A 30 -46.76 -3.09 -42.79
N ALA A 31 -47.17 -4.33 -43.05
CA ALA A 31 -48.16 -4.64 -44.11
C ALA A 31 -49.32 -5.53 -43.65
N LEU A 32 -49.88 -5.27 -42.51
CA LEU A 32 -51.22 -5.80 -42.15
C LEU A 32 -52.10 -4.65 -41.73
N GLY A 33 -53.13 -4.48 -42.52
CA GLY A 33 -54.19 -3.55 -42.60
C GLY A 33 -54.61 -2.76 -41.35
N SER A 34 -54.91 -1.49 -41.61
CA SER A 34 -55.68 -0.63 -40.76
C SER A 34 -57.07 -1.24 -40.48
N SER A 35 -57.16 -2.08 -39.47
CA SER A 35 -58.42 -2.24 -38.74
C SER A 35 -58.36 -1.25 -37.59
N GLU A 36 -59.32 -0.35 -37.52
CA GLU A 36 -59.56 0.46 -36.33
C GLU A 36 -59.78 -0.45 -35.15
N ALA A 37 -58.71 -0.81 -34.47
CA ALA A 37 -58.78 -1.35 -33.15
C ALA A 37 -59.16 -0.19 -32.24
N THR A 38 -60.42 -0.09 -31.91
CA THR A 38 -60.88 0.66 -30.76
C THR A 38 -59.95 0.32 -29.60
N ALA A 39 -59.17 1.28 -29.18
CA ALA A 39 -58.34 1.18 -28.01
C ALA A 39 -59.26 0.83 -26.83
N GLN A 40 -59.38 -0.47 -26.52
CA GLN A 40 -59.88 -0.88 -25.22
C GLN A 40 -58.92 -0.26 -24.21
N THR A 41 -59.36 0.81 -23.55
CA THR A 41 -58.70 1.35 -22.38
C THR A 41 -58.51 0.18 -21.41
N ALA A 42 -57.31 -0.36 -21.31
CA ALA A 42 -57.00 -1.35 -20.31
C ALA A 42 -57.50 -0.82 -18.97
N ALA A 43 -58.31 -1.62 -18.28
CA ALA A 43 -58.78 -1.25 -16.95
C ALA A 43 -57.59 -0.78 -16.13
N PRO A 44 -57.67 0.35 -15.42
CA PRO A 44 -56.57 0.84 -14.64
C PRO A 44 -56.10 -0.28 -13.71
N ARG A 45 -54.84 -0.65 -13.77
CA ARG A 45 -54.27 -1.59 -12.83
C ARG A 45 -54.61 -1.10 -11.43
N PRO A 46 -55.10 -1.98 -10.51
CA PRO A 46 -55.37 -1.54 -9.15
C PRO A 46 -54.09 -0.89 -8.62
N ALA A 47 -54.22 0.31 -8.08
CA ALA A 47 -53.07 0.97 -7.45
C ALA A 47 -52.50 0.04 -6.38
N VAL A 48 -51.21 -0.20 -6.41
CA VAL A 48 -50.54 -0.92 -5.33
C VAL A 48 -50.88 -0.20 -4.03
N ALA A 49 -51.51 -0.91 -3.08
CA ALA A 49 -51.83 -0.31 -1.79
C ALA A 49 -50.55 0.23 -1.18
N ARG A 50 -50.51 1.51 -0.91
CA ARG A 50 -49.38 2.10 -0.20
C ARG A 50 -49.46 1.67 1.27
N PRO A 51 -48.32 1.41 1.94
CA PRO A 51 -48.33 1.20 3.39
C PRO A 51 -49.07 2.35 4.07
N THR A 52 -49.88 2.03 5.07
CA THR A 52 -50.51 3.04 5.90
C THR A 52 -49.44 3.76 6.74
N GLU A 53 -49.77 4.94 7.29
CA GLU A 53 -48.86 5.58 8.25
C GLU A 53 -48.58 4.71 9.47
N ALA A 54 -49.54 3.85 9.84
CA ALA A 54 -49.35 2.91 10.95
C ALA A 54 -48.36 1.81 10.56
N ASP A 55 -48.42 1.28 9.34
CA ASP A 55 -47.46 0.29 8.86
C ASP A 55 -46.03 0.89 8.77
N ALA A 56 -45.93 2.11 8.22
CA ALA A 56 -44.63 2.80 8.12
C ALA A 56 -44.05 3.16 9.50
N ARG A 57 -44.87 3.40 10.52
CA ARG A 57 -44.42 3.59 11.89
C ARG A 57 -44.05 2.28 12.58
N ALA A 58 -44.73 1.19 12.27
CA ALA A 58 -44.41 -0.12 12.83
C ALA A 58 -43.01 -0.60 12.47
N ASP A 59 -42.50 -0.24 11.29
CA ASP A 59 -41.14 -0.57 10.86
C ASP A 59 -40.05 0.13 11.71
N PHE A 60 -40.37 1.18 12.44
CA PHE A 60 -39.45 1.89 13.33
C PHE A 60 -39.62 1.56 14.82
N VAL A 61 -40.57 0.71 15.15
CA VAL A 61 -40.72 0.20 16.52
C VAL A 61 -39.85 -1.03 16.67
N PRO A 62 -38.83 -1.04 17.54
CA PRO A 62 -38.06 -2.25 17.79
C PRO A 62 -39.02 -3.39 18.17
N PRO A 63 -38.91 -4.58 17.54
CA PRO A 63 -39.76 -5.70 17.93
C PRO A 63 -39.51 -6.02 19.40
N GLU A 64 -40.58 -6.20 20.19
CA GLU A 64 -40.45 -6.73 21.53
C GLU A 64 -39.80 -8.12 21.46
N ALA A 65 -38.82 -8.38 22.32
CA ALA A 65 -38.20 -9.67 22.42
C ALA A 65 -39.29 -10.75 22.64
N ARG A 66 -39.41 -11.71 21.73
CA ARG A 66 -40.39 -12.79 21.91
C ARG A 66 -39.99 -13.61 23.13
N ALA A 67 -40.93 -13.86 24.01
CA ALA A 67 -40.73 -14.80 25.12
C ALA A 67 -40.29 -16.15 24.53
N GLY A 68 -39.10 -16.64 24.95
CA GLY A 68 -38.49 -17.87 24.44
C GLY A 68 -37.58 -17.70 23.24
N ALA A 69 -37.23 -16.46 22.82
CA ALA A 69 -36.10 -16.23 21.91
C ALA A 69 -34.82 -16.74 22.59
N ALA A 70 -34.01 -17.50 21.87
CA ALA A 70 -32.69 -17.89 22.37
C ALA A 70 -31.85 -16.63 22.56
N PHE A 71 -31.50 -16.33 23.80
CA PHE A 71 -30.59 -15.25 24.14
C PHE A 71 -29.18 -15.83 24.30
N ILE A 72 -28.21 -15.30 23.58
CA ILE A 72 -26.82 -15.73 23.68
C ILE A 72 -26.09 -14.65 24.48
N GLU A 73 -25.80 -14.92 25.73
CA GLU A 73 -25.15 -13.97 26.64
C GLU A 73 -23.65 -13.84 26.36
N HIS A 74 -23.00 -14.95 25.97
CA HIS A 74 -21.57 -15.03 25.68
C HIS A 74 -21.34 -15.81 24.38
N PRO A 75 -21.37 -15.14 23.22
CA PRO A 75 -21.04 -15.76 21.94
C PRO A 75 -19.52 -15.98 21.80
N GLY A 76 -19.14 -16.87 20.89
CA GLY A 76 -17.72 -17.15 20.61
C GLY A 76 -16.91 -15.93 20.21
N SER A 77 -17.57 -14.96 19.57
CA SER A 77 -16.94 -13.68 19.16
C SER A 77 -16.46 -12.85 20.34
N ASP A 78 -17.04 -12.96 21.55
CA ASP A 78 -16.53 -12.26 22.75
C ASP A 78 -15.12 -12.74 23.10
N TYR A 79 -14.90 -14.05 23.11
CA TYR A 79 -13.55 -14.61 23.31
C TYR A 79 -12.59 -14.21 22.17
N MET A 80 -13.06 -14.13 20.92
CA MET A 80 -12.24 -13.66 19.82
C MET A 80 -11.77 -12.21 20.05
N VAL A 81 -12.63 -11.34 20.56
CA VAL A 81 -12.28 -9.97 20.92
C VAL A 81 -11.24 -9.93 22.04
N ASP A 82 -11.34 -10.78 23.05
CA ASP A 82 -10.33 -10.87 24.11
C ASP A 82 -8.96 -11.28 23.58
N VAL A 83 -8.91 -12.18 22.59
CA VAL A 83 -7.68 -12.55 21.88
C VAL A 83 -7.14 -11.36 21.08
N LEU A 84 -7.99 -10.64 20.34
CA LEU A 84 -7.57 -9.46 19.57
C LEU A 84 -7.05 -8.33 20.46
N LYS A 85 -7.62 -8.14 21.65
CA LYS A 85 -7.11 -7.20 22.67
C LYS A 85 -5.73 -7.59 23.18
N ALA A 86 -5.48 -8.88 23.35
CA ALA A 86 -4.17 -9.39 23.78
C ALA A 86 -3.08 -9.20 22.71
N LEU A 87 -3.47 -9.07 21.42
CA LEU A 87 -2.57 -8.71 20.32
C LEU A 87 -2.30 -7.20 20.23
N ASP A 88 -2.96 -6.38 21.04
CA ASP A 88 -2.78 -4.92 21.18
C ASP A 88 -2.96 -4.14 19.85
N PHE A 89 -3.97 -4.48 19.07
CA PHE A 89 -4.35 -3.65 17.92
C PHE A 89 -4.96 -2.34 18.41
N ASP A 90 -4.51 -1.20 17.86
CA ASP A 90 -5.16 0.09 18.16
C ASP A 90 -6.46 0.26 17.38
N TYR A 91 -6.45 -0.18 16.11
CA TYR A 91 -7.55 0.05 15.17
C TYR A 91 -7.87 -1.20 14.35
N ALA A 92 -9.11 -1.26 13.89
CA ALA A 92 -9.59 -2.21 12.91
C ALA A 92 -10.22 -1.45 11.72
N ALA A 93 -9.67 -1.57 10.52
CA ALA A 93 -10.29 -1.05 9.31
C ALA A 93 -11.40 -2.01 8.87
N VAL A 94 -12.64 -1.55 8.85
CA VAL A 94 -13.82 -2.40 8.68
C VAL A 94 -14.72 -1.87 7.56
N ASN A 95 -14.87 -2.66 6.48
CA ASN A 95 -16.02 -2.52 5.60
C ASN A 95 -17.09 -3.49 6.09
N PRO A 96 -18.24 -3.00 6.61
CA PRO A 96 -19.23 -3.84 7.27
C PRO A 96 -19.74 -4.96 6.37
N GLY A 97 -19.88 -6.16 6.93
CA GLY A 97 -20.35 -7.31 6.19
C GLY A 97 -20.98 -8.38 7.08
N SER A 98 -22.03 -9.03 6.58
CA SER A 98 -22.81 -10.02 7.33
C SER A 98 -22.04 -11.31 7.68
N ALA A 99 -20.87 -11.55 7.08
CA ALA A 99 -20.10 -12.75 7.37
C ALA A 99 -19.28 -12.65 8.68
N PHE A 100 -19.17 -11.46 9.26
CA PHE A 100 -18.49 -11.22 10.54
C PHE A 100 -19.31 -10.32 11.48
N GLU A 101 -20.62 -10.35 11.34
CA GLU A 101 -21.53 -9.52 12.16
C GLU A 101 -21.37 -9.78 13.66
N GLY A 102 -21.15 -11.03 14.08
CA GLY A 102 -20.91 -11.38 15.48
C GLY A 102 -19.62 -10.77 16.02
N LEU A 103 -18.51 -10.91 15.27
CA LEU A 103 -17.24 -10.28 15.66
C LEU A 103 -17.34 -8.75 15.69
N HIS A 104 -18.03 -8.16 14.73
CA HIS A 104 -18.27 -6.71 14.68
C HIS A 104 -19.06 -6.24 15.91
N GLU A 105 -20.15 -6.92 16.23
CA GLU A 105 -20.99 -6.64 17.40
C GLU A 105 -20.18 -6.76 18.70
N SER A 106 -19.42 -7.84 18.86
CA SER A 106 -18.60 -8.05 20.06
C SER A 106 -17.47 -7.02 20.21
N ILE A 107 -16.85 -6.54 19.12
CA ILE A 107 -15.88 -5.44 19.21
C ILE A 107 -16.52 -4.19 19.81
N ILE A 108 -17.79 -3.89 19.46
CA ILE A 108 -18.52 -2.72 19.93
C ILE A 108 -18.97 -2.91 21.38
N ASN A 109 -19.75 -3.96 21.65
CA ASN A 109 -20.46 -4.11 22.92
C ASN A 109 -19.61 -4.80 24.00
N HIS A 110 -18.97 -5.93 23.73
CA HIS A 110 -18.06 -6.59 24.65
C HIS A 110 -16.71 -5.86 24.71
N GLY A 111 -16.16 -5.46 23.57
CA GLY A 111 -14.89 -4.77 23.45
C GLY A 111 -14.92 -3.29 23.86
N GLY A 112 -16.10 -2.67 23.85
CA GLY A 112 -16.29 -1.24 24.10
C GLY A 112 -15.72 -0.34 23.01
N ASN A 113 -15.55 -0.87 21.81
CA ASN A 113 -14.94 -0.21 20.65
C ASN A 113 -13.56 0.42 20.97
N ARG A 114 -12.74 -0.33 21.69
CA ARG A 114 -11.41 0.12 22.14
C ARG A 114 -10.41 -1.02 22.03
N LYS A 115 -9.32 -0.78 21.30
CA LYS A 115 -8.23 -1.73 21.12
C LYS A 115 -8.70 -3.12 20.74
N PRO A 116 -9.25 -3.24 19.50
CA PRO A 116 -9.23 -2.24 18.42
C PRO A 116 -10.44 -1.29 18.42
N GLU A 117 -10.23 -0.04 18.00
CA GLU A 117 -11.28 0.88 17.60
C GLU A 117 -11.64 0.67 16.14
N ILE A 118 -12.92 0.58 15.82
CA ILE A 118 -13.40 0.41 14.45
C ILE A 118 -13.23 1.70 13.66
N LEU A 119 -12.56 1.60 12.53
CA LEU A 119 -12.52 2.62 11.48
C LEU A 119 -13.41 2.16 10.35
N THR A 120 -14.50 2.87 10.11
CA THR A 120 -15.39 2.58 8.99
C THR A 120 -14.71 2.93 7.66
N VAL A 121 -14.59 1.94 6.77
CA VAL A 121 -14.07 2.13 5.42
C VAL A 121 -15.14 1.81 4.39
N LEU A 122 -15.10 2.45 3.23
CA LEU A 122 -16.12 2.29 2.19
C LEU A 122 -15.78 1.23 1.14
N HIS A 123 -14.60 0.60 1.25
CA HIS A 123 -14.14 -0.44 0.34
C HIS A 123 -13.04 -1.26 1.01
N GLU A 124 -13.01 -2.57 0.81
CA GLU A 124 -12.04 -3.46 1.47
C GLU A 124 -10.60 -3.23 1.00
N GLU A 125 -10.39 -2.88 -0.28
CA GLU A 125 -9.07 -2.50 -0.76
C GLU A 125 -8.56 -1.27 -0.02
N ALA A 126 -9.41 -0.25 0.18
CA ALA A 126 -9.05 0.91 0.98
C ALA A 126 -8.74 0.52 2.43
N GLY A 127 -9.50 -0.42 3.02
CA GLY A 127 -9.23 -0.94 4.36
C GLY A 127 -7.87 -1.61 4.48
N ALA A 128 -7.52 -2.48 3.55
CA ALA A 128 -6.22 -3.15 3.51
C ALA A 128 -5.07 -2.14 3.29
N ALA A 129 -5.23 -1.16 2.40
CA ALA A 129 -4.23 -0.13 2.15
C ALA A 129 -4.08 0.86 3.32
N ILE A 130 -5.17 1.21 4.05
CA ILE A 130 -5.12 1.96 5.31
C ILE A 130 -4.30 1.19 6.35
N ALA A 131 -4.58 -0.12 6.52
CA ALA A 131 -3.83 -0.97 7.44
C ALA A 131 -2.34 -1.06 7.07
N HIS A 132 -2.03 -1.13 5.77
CA HIS A 132 -0.66 -1.12 5.26
C HIS A 132 0.05 0.21 5.57
N GLY A 133 -0.55 1.35 5.20
CA GLY A 133 0.03 2.67 5.48
C GLY A 133 0.22 2.95 6.97
N TYR A 134 -0.75 2.52 7.80
CA TYR A 134 -0.62 2.58 9.25
C TYR A 134 0.57 1.76 9.75
N ALA A 135 0.69 0.51 9.31
CA ALA A 135 1.76 -0.36 9.76
C ALA A 135 3.14 0.15 9.36
N LYS A 136 3.28 0.76 8.19
CA LYS A 136 4.53 1.43 7.76
C LYS A 136 4.94 2.57 8.70
N ALA A 137 3.98 3.36 9.15
CA ALA A 137 4.23 4.54 9.99
C ALA A 137 4.33 4.20 11.49
N ALA A 138 3.49 3.27 11.97
CA ALA A 138 3.40 2.90 13.38
C ALA A 138 4.40 1.81 13.79
N GLY A 139 4.94 1.03 12.83
CA GLY A 139 5.81 -0.11 13.13
C GLY A 139 5.09 -1.32 13.75
N LYS A 140 3.74 -1.32 13.75
CA LYS A 140 2.91 -2.43 14.22
C LYS A 140 1.71 -2.66 13.29
N PRO A 141 1.20 -3.91 13.18
CA PRO A 141 0.08 -4.19 12.30
C PRO A 141 -1.21 -3.50 12.75
N MET A 142 -2.09 -3.22 11.79
CA MET A 142 -3.49 -2.90 12.01
C MET A 142 -4.33 -4.12 11.60
N LEU A 143 -5.44 -4.32 12.32
CA LEU A 143 -6.44 -5.30 11.95
C LEU A 143 -7.29 -4.78 10.77
N THR A 144 -7.64 -5.63 9.83
CA THR A 144 -8.68 -5.35 8.83
C THR A 144 -9.70 -6.47 8.83
N LEU A 145 -10.99 -6.08 8.90
CA LEU A 145 -12.13 -7.01 8.82
C LEU A 145 -12.81 -6.82 7.48
N MET A 146 -13.08 -7.92 6.79
CA MET A 146 -13.66 -7.89 5.46
C MET A 146 -14.71 -8.96 5.28
N HIS A 147 -15.68 -8.67 4.42
CA HIS A 147 -16.73 -9.61 4.06
C HIS A 147 -16.13 -10.84 3.36
N GLY A 148 -16.88 -11.93 3.32
CA GLY A 148 -16.51 -13.21 2.73
C GLY A 148 -15.82 -13.10 1.36
N THR A 149 -16.10 -13.98 0.46
CA THR A 149 -15.41 -14.01 -0.86
C THR A 149 -15.35 -12.65 -1.56
N VAL A 150 -16.44 -11.89 -1.55
CA VAL A 150 -16.49 -10.60 -2.26
C VAL A 150 -15.57 -9.56 -1.65
N GLY A 151 -15.52 -9.47 -0.32
CA GLY A 151 -14.62 -8.53 0.36
C GLY A 151 -13.15 -8.94 0.24
N LEU A 152 -12.85 -10.24 0.31
CA LEU A 152 -11.47 -10.71 0.12
C LEU A 152 -10.97 -10.47 -1.32
N LEU A 153 -11.84 -10.65 -2.32
CA LEU A 153 -11.52 -10.32 -3.71
C LEU A 153 -11.24 -8.82 -3.88
N HIS A 154 -12.03 -7.95 -3.26
CA HIS A 154 -11.77 -6.51 -3.26
C HIS A 154 -10.45 -6.16 -2.53
N ALA A 155 -10.19 -6.77 -1.37
CA ALA A 155 -9.00 -6.50 -0.56
C ALA A 155 -7.70 -7.04 -1.17
N SER A 156 -7.80 -7.99 -2.10
CA SER A 156 -6.65 -8.76 -2.61
C SER A 156 -5.52 -7.85 -3.11
N MET A 157 -5.85 -6.74 -3.78
CA MET A 157 -4.84 -5.79 -4.25
C MET A 157 -4.09 -5.11 -3.09
N GLY A 158 -4.78 -4.65 -2.06
CA GLY A 158 -4.14 -4.05 -0.88
C GLY A 158 -3.27 -5.04 -0.10
N LEU A 159 -3.71 -6.29 0.02
CA LEU A 159 -2.93 -7.37 0.65
C LEU A 159 -1.69 -7.72 -0.19
N PHE A 160 -1.82 -7.79 -1.52
CA PHE A 160 -0.68 -7.97 -2.42
C PHE A 160 0.37 -6.86 -2.27
N GLN A 161 -0.05 -5.60 -2.17
CA GLN A 161 0.85 -4.47 -1.96
C GLN A 161 1.58 -4.58 -0.61
N ALA A 162 0.89 -5.00 0.46
CA ALA A 162 1.50 -5.23 1.76
C ALA A 162 2.54 -6.37 1.73
N TRP A 163 2.27 -7.43 0.96
CA TRP A 163 3.21 -8.51 0.69
C TRP A 163 4.47 -7.98 -0.01
N CYS A 164 4.31 -7.24 -1.09
CA CYS A 164 5.42 -6.66 -1.85
C CYS A 164 6.31 -5.75 -0.99
N ASP A 165 5.72 -5.03 -0.03
CA ASP A 165 6.45 -4.14 0.86
C ASP A 165 6.98 -4.81 2.13
N ARG A 166 6.67 -6.10 2.34
CA ARG A 166 7.01 -6.81 3.58
C ARG A 166 6.44 -6.11 4.82
N VAL A 167 5.18 -5.71 4.74
CA VAL A 167 4.49 -4.98 5.80
C VAL A 167 3.43 -5.89 6.44
N PRO A 168 3.42 -6.00 7.78
CA PRO A 168 2.45 -6.84 8.46
C PRO A 168 1.06 -6.18 8.44
N VAL A 169 0.10 -6.84 7.82
CA VAL A 169 -1.34 -6.55 7.91
C VAL A 169 -2.00 -7.80 8.48
N PHE A 170 -2.82 -7.63 9.50
CA PHE A 170 -3.56 -8.74 10.08
C PHE A 170 -4.99 -8.71 9.56
N ALA A 171 -5.33 -9.66 8.68
CA ALA A 171 -6.61 -9.73 8.02
C ALA A 171 -7.49 -10.82 8.63
N ILE A 172 -8.76 -10.49 8.88
CA ILE A 172 -9.82 -11.46 9.19
C ILE A 172 -10.91 -11.33 8.14
N VAL A 173 -11.28 -12.45 7.55
CA VAL A 173 -12.40 -12.56 6.63
C VAL A 173 -13.47 -13.46 7.22
N GLY A 174 -14.71 -13.00 7.19
CA GLY A 174 -15.84 -13.79 7.64
C GLY A 174 -16.21 -14.87 6.62
N HIS A 175 -16.63 -16.02 7.11
CA HIS A 175 -17.03 -17.17 6.30
C HIS A 175 -18.37 -17.73 6.82
N ALA A 176 -19.18 -18.27 5.95
CA ALA A 176 -20.43 -18.96 6.31
C ALA A 176 -20.48 -20.30 5.57
N ARG A 177 -19.62 -21.22 5.99
CA ARG A 177 -19.41 -22.52 5.32
C ARG A 177 -20.30 -23.61 5.88
N ASN A 178 -20.74 -23.47 7.13
CA ASN A 178 -21.43 -24.56 7.79
C ASN A 178 -22.78 -24.83 7.11
N PRO A 179 -23.01 -26.05 6.57
CA PRO A 179 -24.28 -26.41 5.95
C PRO A 179 -25.45 -26.48 6.93
N THR A 180 -25.19 -26.46 8.24
CA THR A 180 -26.22 -26.38 9.29
C THR A 180 -26.64 -24.94 9.58
N SER A 181 -25.90 -23.96 9.10
CA SER A 181 -26.28 -22.55 9.18
C SER A 181 -27.62 -22.35 8.45
N VAL A 182 -28.61 -21.81 9.15
CA VAL A 182 -29.94 -21.52 8.62
C VAL A 182 -29.91 -20.48 7.49
N VAL A 183 -28.78 -19.77 7.35
CA VAL A 183 -28.59 -18.71 6.36
C VAL A 183 -27.57 -19.17 5.32
N ASN A 184 -28.07 -19.61 4.16
CA ASN A 184 -27.21 -19.86 3.00
C ASN A 184 -26.71 -18.52 2.45
N ARG A 185 -25.45 -18.22 2.68
CA ARG A 185 -24.81 -16.98 2.23
C ARG A 185 -24.02 -17.24 0.95
N PRO A 186 -24.33 -16.56 -0.17
CA PRO A 186 -23.70 -16.84 -1.47
C PRO A 186 -22.24 -16.37 -1.56
N HIS A 187 -21.69 -15.78 -0.49
CA HIS A 187 -20.35 -15.16 -0.47
C HIS A 187 -19.28 -16.06 0.16
N SER A 188 -19.46 -17.39 0.10
CA SER A 188 -18.55 -18.35 0.71
C SER A 188 -17.89 -19.22 -0.36
N ALA A 189 -16.61 -18.99 -0.64
CA ALA A 189 -15.79 -19.87 -1.46
C ALA A 189 -15.37 -21.11 -0.64
N GLN A 190 -15.17 -22.25 -1.29
CA GLN A 190 -14.85 -23.52 -0.61
C GLN A 190 -13.50 -23.47 0.15
N ASP A 191 -12.47 -22.88 -0.44
CA ASP A 191 -11.16 -22.60 0.18
C ASP A 191 -10.88 -21.10 -0.01
N MET A 192 -11.36 -20.31 0.94
CA MET A 192 -11.29 -18.85 0.82
C MET A 192 -9.86 -18.33 0.91
N GLY A 193 -9.01 -18.93 1.74
CA GLY A 193 -7.60 -18.57 1.84
C GLY A 193 -6.85 -18.71 0.53
N SER A 194 -7.26 -19.66 -0.33
CA SER A 194 -6.60 -19.89 -1.63
C SER A 194 -6.66 -18.69 -2.58
N ILE A 195 -7.63 -17.78 -2.40
CA ILE A 195 -7.77 -16.57 -3.23
C ILE A 195 -6.52 -15.67 -3.14
N VAL A 196 -5.87 -15.62 -1.98
CA VAL A 196 -4.75 -14.74 -1.69
C VAL A 196 -3.48 -15.45 -1.21
N ARG A 197 -3.51 -16.78 -1.08
CA ARG A 197 -2.44 -17.60 -0.48
C ARG A 197 -1.05 -17.33 -1.03
N ASP A 198 -0.92 -17.04 -2.32
CA ASP A 198 0.37 -16.79 -2.97
C ASP A 198 1.08 -15.52 -2.47
N PHE A 199 0.34 -14.61 -1.87
CA PHE A 199 0.87 -13.35 -1.32
C PHE A 199 0.48 -13.10 0.14
N MET A 200 0.23 -14.19 0.88
CA MET A 200 0.08 -14.17 2.33
C MET A 200 1.24 -14.92 2.98
N LYS A 201 1.72 -14.43 4.10
CA LYS A 201 2.74 -15.13 4.87
C LYS A 201 2.18 -16.34 5.62
N MET A 202 0.90 -16.27 5.96
CA MET A 202 0.11 -17.35 6.56
C MET A 202 -1.36 -17.09 6.28
N ASP A 203 -2.09 -18.12 5.89
CA ASP A 203 -3.54 -18.18 5.94
C ASP A 203 -3.99 -19.42 6.72
N ASP A 204 -5.06 -19.29 7.50
CA ASP A 204 -5.62 -20.41 8.28
C ASP A 204 -7.12 -20.20 8.55
N GLU A 205 -7.84 -21.30 8.80
CA GLU A 205 -9.26 -21.33 9.13
C GLU A 205 -9.47 -22.11 10.45
N PRO A 206 -9.55 -21.42 11.60
CA PRO A 206 -9.72 -22.06 12.91
C PRO A 206 -11.07 -22.77 13.02
N THR A 207 -11.06 -24.00 13.50
CA THR A 207 -12.24 -24.87 13.59
C THR A 207 -12.99 -24.80 14.93
N ASN A 208 -12.39 -24.18 15.94
CA ASN A 208 -12.98 -23.94 17.25
C ASN A 208 -12.28 -22.76 17.95
N LEU A 209 -12.80 -22.31 19.09
CA LEU A 209 -12.32 -21.13 19.79
C LEU A 209 -10.90 -21.28 20.37
N ASP A 210 -10.55 -22.45 20.92
CA ASP A 210 -9.19 -22.69 21.42
C ASP A 210 -8.17 -22.62 20.27
N VAL A 211 -8.53 -23.19 19.12
CA VAL A 211 -7.71 -23.15 17.91
C VAL A 211 -7.62 -21.70 17.39
N PHE A 212 -8.71 -20.92 17.43
CA PHE A 212 -8.69 -19.51 17.05
C PHE A 212 -7.65 -18.72 17.86
N GLY A 213 -7.67 -18.84 19.19
CA GLY A 213 -6.71 -18.13 20.05
C GLY A 213 -5.25 -18.48 19.71
N ASN A 214 -4.96 -19.77 19.55
CA ASN A 214 -3.61 -20.23 19.21
C ASN A 214 -3.16 -19.77 17.81
N ILE A 215 -4.03 -19.89 16.81
CA ILE A 215 -3.74 -19.50 15.42
C ILE A 215 -3.57 -17.97 15.32
N ALA A 216 -4.40 -17.18 15.99
CA ALA A 216 -4.29 -15.72 15.99
C ALA A 216 -2.93 -15.25 16.54
N MET A 217 -2.48 -15.83 17.68
CA MET A 217 -1.15 -15.53 18.23
C MET A 217 -0.03 -15.94 17.26
N ARG A 218 -0.17 -17.11 16.62
CA ARG A 218 0.80 -17.60 15.64
C ARG A 218 0.84 -16.73 14.39
N ALA A 219 -0.31 -16.36 13.84
CA ALA A 219 -0.41 -15.49 12.67
C ALA A 219 0.22 -14.12 12.93
N TYR A 220 -0.06 -13.53 14.09
CA TYR A 220 0.56 -12.27 14.50
C TYR A 220 2.08 -12.38 14.62
N THR A 221 2.57 -13.45 15.26
CA THR A 221 4.00 -13.71 15.41
C THR A 221 4.68 -13.88 14.06
N ILE A 222 4.10 -14.70 13.18
CA ILE A 222 4.62 -14.94 11.82
C ILE A 222 4.61 -13.63 11.01
N GLY A 223 3.49 -12.90 11.02
CA GLY A 223 3.36 -11.65 10.27
C GLY A 223 4.42 -10.61 10.66
N ARG A 224 4.78 -10.53 11.93
CA ARG A 224 5.75 -9.58 12.46
C ARG A 224 7.21 -10.04 12.48
N THR A 225 7.47 -11.31 12.24
CA THR A 225 8.87 -11.80 12.13
C THR A 225 9.41 -11.52 10.73
N PRO A 226 10.60 -10.93 10.56
CA PRO A 226 11.19 -10.70 9.24
C PRO A 226 11.41 -11.99 8.42
N PRO A 227 11.20 -11.92 7.10
CA PRO A 227 10.58 -10.84 6.36
C PRO A 227 9.11 -10.72 6.76
N MET A 228 8.71 -9.54 7.23
CA MET A 228 7.32 -9.32 7.67
C MET A 228 6.35 -9.45 6.47
N GLY A 229 5.07 -9.65 6.76
CA GLY A 229 4.08 -9.75 5.70
C GLY A 229 2.66 -9.92 6.22
N PRO A 230 1.65 -9.82 5.35
CA PRO A 230 0.26 -9.96 5.71
C PRO A 230 -0.08 -11.40 6.10
N THR A 231 -1.02 -11.55 7.03
CA THR A 231 -1.59 -12.82 7.47
C THR A 231 -3.11 -12.77 7.43
N LEU A 232 -3.75 -13.89 7.15
CA LEU A 232 -5.20 -14.02 7.01
C LEU A 232 -5.75 -15.11 7.93
N LEU A 233 -6.83 -14.79 8.65
CA LEU A 233 -7.68 -15.76 9.29
C LEU A 233 -9.06 -15.76 8.63
N VAL A 234 -9.52 -16.94 8.23
CA VAL A 234 -10.88 -17.18 7.75
C VAL A 234 -11.70 -17.64 8.94
N VAL A 235 -12.74 -16.88 9.32
CA VAL A 235 -13.49 -17.16 10.56
C VAL A 235 -14.95 -17.43 10.24
N ASP A 236 -15.38 -18.67 10.53
CA ASP A 236 -16.76 -19.09 10.27
C ASP A 236 -17.75 -18.33 11.15
N SER A 237 -18.89 -17.96 10.59
CA SER A 237 -19.94 -17.22 11.30
C SER A 237 -20.56 -18.04 12.44
N GLU A 238 -20.66 -19.37 12.30
CA GLU A 238 -21.16 -20.22 13.39
C GLU A 238 -20.21 -20.20 14.59
N LEU A 239 -18.90 -20.17 14.35
CA LEU A 239 -17.92 -20.05 15.43
C LEU A 239 -18.02 -18.70 16.16
N GLN A 240 -18.43 -17.64 15.45
CA GLN A 240 -18.67 -16.33 16.03
C GLN A 240 -19.94 -16.29 16.88
N GLU A 241 -21.02 -16.93 16.39
CA GLU A 241 -22.37 -16.82 16.97
C GLU A 241 -22.68 -17.91 18.01
N ALA A 242 -21.98 -19.06 17.97
CA ALA A 242 -22.24 -20.13 18.88
C ALA A 242 -21.98 -19.71 20.34
N PRO A 243 -22.90 -20.06 21.29
CA PRO A 243 -22.67 -19.76 22.70
C PRO A 243 -21.46 -20.53 23.23
N ILE A 244 -20.68 -19.88 24.07
CA ILE A 244 -19.61 -20.54 24.80
C ILE A 244 -20.26 -21.48 25.81
N ALA A 245 -19.92 -22.77 25.76
CA ALA A 245 -20.51 -23.79 26.62
C ALA A 245 -20.25 -23.47 28.12
N ASP A 246 -21.25 -23.70 28.96
CA ASP A 246 -21.11 -23.55 30.40
C ASP A 246 -19.95 -24.38 30.96
N GLY A 247 -19.09 -23.75 31.73
CA GLY A 247 -17.90 -24.39 32.29
C GLY A 247 -16.72 -24.54 31.31
N ALA A 248 -16.82 -24.06 30.09
CA ALA A 248 -15.67 -23.97 29.16
C ALA A 248 -14.56 -23.11 29.77
N ARG A 249 -13.32 -23.61 29.70
CA ARG A 249 -12.15 -22.89 30.23
C ARG A 249 -11.31 -22.36 29.07
N LEU A 250 -11.89 -21.43 28.29
CA LEU A 250 -11.15 -20.74 27.26
C LEU A 250 -10.10 -19.82 27.92
N GLN A 251 -8.86 -19.95 27.48
CA GLN A 251 -7.77 -19.09 27.94
C GLN A 251 -7.20 -18.32 26.76
N VAL A 252 -7.07 -17.02 26.90
CA VAL A 252 -6.35 -16.20 25.90
C VAL A 252 -4.86 -16.52 26.01
N PRO A 253 -4.23 -17.07 24.95
CA PRO A 253 -2.82 -17.39 24.99
C PRO A 253 -1.96 -16.14 25.19
N ARG A 254 -0.85 -16.28 25.88
CA ARG A 254 0.10 -15.19 26.04
C ARG A 254 0.94 -15.02 24.76
N LEU A 255 0.94 -13.82 24.20
CA LEU A 255 1.81 -13.49 23.07
C LEU A 255 3.31 -13.57 23.49
N SER A 256 4.09 -14.30 22.71
CA SER A 256 5.54 -14.37 22.84
C SER A 256 6.19 -14.15 21.48
N MET A 257 6.86 -13.01 21.30
CA MET A 257 7.56 -12.71 20.05
C MET A 257 8.96 -13.33 20.06
N PRO A 258 9.39 -13.99 18.97
CA PRO A 258 10.76 -14.48 18.84
C PRO A 258 11.74 -13.31 18.71
N SER A 259 13.01 -13.57 19.04
CA SER A 259 14.09 -12.66 18.68
C SER A 259 14.23 -12.57 17.16
N ILE A 260 14.52 -11.36 16.67
CA ILE A 260 14.75 -11.13 15.24
C ILE A 260 16.05 -11.81 14.81
N PRO A 261 16.08 -12.55 13.68
CA PRO A 261 17.25 -13.30 13.25
C PRO A 261 18.40 -12.36 12.86
N GLN A 262 19.55 -12.54 13.50
CA GLN A 262 20.81 -11.88 13.17
C GLN A 262 21.65 -12.75 12.24
N GLY A 263 22.59 -12.13 11.52
CA GLY A 263 23.54 -12.81 10.66
C GLY A 263 24.44 -13.78 11.44
N GLU A 264 24.74 -14.94 10.82
CA GLU A 264 25.71 -15.88 11.36
C GLU A 264 27.07 -15.21 11.54
N SER A 265 27.72 -15.44 12.68
CA SER A 265 28.92 -14.70 13.09
C SER A 265 30.13 -14.85 12.14
N GLY A 266 30.31 -16.01 11.50
CA GLY A 266 31.37 -16.24 10.52
C GLY A 266 31.12 -15.44 9.23
N ALA A 267 29.89 -15.44 8.75
CA ALA A 267 29.49 -14.66 7.56
C ALA A 267 29.58 -13.15 7.83
N VAL A 268 29.17 -12.70 9.02
CA VAL A 268 29.31 -11.29 9.43
C VAL A 268 30.78 -10.87 9.50
N ARG A 269 31.67 -11.73 10.03
CA ARG A 269 33.12 -11.46 10.04
C ARG A 269 33.69 -11.34 8.63
N GLU A 270 33.28 -12.19 7.71
CA GLU A 270 33.75 -12.12 6.32
C GLU A 270 33.22 -10.86 5.62
N ALA A 271 31.94 -10.52 5.80
CA ALA A 271 31.37 -9.26 5.31
C ALA A 271 32.12 -8.04 5.84
N ALA A 272 32.42 -8.04 7.15
CA ALA A 272 33.22 -6.98 7.79
C ALA A 272 34.63 -6.90 7.23
N ARG A 273 35.29 -8.04 6.96
CA ARG A 273 36.62 -8.09 6.37
C ARG A 273 36.64 -7.44 4.98
N LEU A 274 35.69 -7.76 4.14
CA LEU A 274 35.56 -7.17 2.81
C LEU A 274 35.33 -5.66 2.90
N LEU A 275 34.44 -5.20 3.77
CA LEU A 275 34.13 -3.78 3.95
C LEU A 275 35.29 -3.00 4.59
N ALA A 276 35.99 -3.59 5.56
CA ALA A 276 37.11 -2.94 6.24
C ALA A 276 38.30 -2.67 5.30
N THR A 277 38.49 -3.54 4.30
CA THR A 277 39.58 -3.47 3.31
C THR A 277 39.20 -2.78 2.01
N ALA A 278 37.91 -2.46 1.81
CA ALA A 278 37.40 -1.83 0.60
C ALA A 278 37.98 -0.42 0.39
N GLU A 279 38.43 -0.13 -0.82
CA GLU A 279 38.86 1.20 -1.22
C GLU A 279 37.68 2.10 -1.55
N ARG A 280 36.63 1.55 -2.17
CA ARG A 280 35.43 2.25 -2.63
C ARG A 280 34.16 1.44 -2.28
N PRO A 281 33.83 1.26 -0.99
CA PRO A 281 32.60 0.59 -0.60
C PRO A 281 31.37 1.42 -0.99
N LEU A 282 30.29 0.75 -1.41
CA LEU A 282 28.95 1.32 -1.61
C LEU A 282 27.95 0.55 -0.79
N ILE A 283 27.09 1.25 -0.06
CA ILE A 283 25.96 0.67 0.65
C ILE A 283 24.71 0.92 -0.19
N ARG A 284 23.94 -0.12 -0.46
CA ARG A 284 22.62 -0.02 -1.08
C ARG A 284 21.58 -0.54 -0.10
N THR A 285 20.51 0.23 0.09
CA THR A 285 19.45 -0.13 1.03
C THR A 285 18.12 -0.29 0.31
N GLY A 286 17.29 -1.15 0.86
CA GLY A 286 15.91 -1.37 0.45
C GLY A 286 14.98 -1.06 1.61
N LYS A 287 14.36 -2.00 2.23
CA LYS A 287 13.33 -1.88 3.28
C LYS A 287 13.95 -1.93 4.68
N LEU A 288 14.93 -1.06 4.98
CA LEU A 288 15.78 -1.14 6.18
C LEU A 288 15.37 -0.19 7.31
N GLY A 289 15.16 1.08 7.04
CA GLY A 289 14.99 2.14 8.05
C GLY A 289 13.65 2.13 8.80
N ARG A 290 13.24 1.00 9.34
CA ARG A 290 11.94 0.78 9.98
C ARG A 290 11.84 1.33 11.39
N THR A 291 12.96 1.48 12.07
CA THR A 291 13.03 1.98 13.44
C THR A 291 14.04 3.12 13.57
N SER A 292 13.89 3.95 14.62
CA SER A 292 14.89 4.97 14.93
C SER A 292 16.27 4.37 15.17
N ALA A 293 16.35 3.21 15.85
CA ALA A 293 17.62 2.55 16.11
C ALA A 293 18.28 2.05 14.82
N GLY A 294 17.52 1.47 13.89
CA GLY A 294 18.04 1.05 12.58
C GLY A 294 18.53 2.22 11.75
N TRP A 295 17.78 3.34 11.77
CA TRP A 295 18.19 4.59 11.14
C TRP A 295 19.54 5.11 11.68
N ASP A 296 19.72 5.14 12.99
CA ASP A 296 20.97 5.60 13.60
C ASP A 296 22.13 4.66 13.24
N ARG A 297 21.89 3.34 13.18
CA ARG A 297 22.93 2.35 12.84
C ARG A 297 23.37 2.42 11.38
N ILE A 298 22.48 2.70 10.44
CA ILE A 298 22.90 2.86 9.04
C ILE A 298 23.74 4.12 8.83
N ILE A 299 23.42 5.21 9.53
CA ILE A 299 24.24 6.42 9.55
C ILE A 299 25.62 6.11 10.14
N GLU A 300 25.67 5.45 11.29
CA GLU A 300 26.90 5.02 11.94
C GLU A 300 27.79 4.15 11.02
N LEU A 301 27.20 3.18 10.33
CA LEU A 301 27.90 2.33 9.37
C LEU A 301 28.48 3.15 8.21
N ALA A 302 27.67 4.01 7.61
CA ALA A 302 28.10 4.86 6.49
C ALA A 302 29.24 5.80 6.89
N GLU A 303 29.16 6.43 8.05
CA GLU A 303 30.18 7.32 8.59
C GLU A 303 31.46 6.57 8.97
N LEU A 304 31.33 5.38 9.59
CA LEU A 304 32.46 4.53 9.93
C LEU A 304 33.26 4.12 8.69
N LEU A 305 32.56 3.77 7.62
CA LEU A 305 33.19 3.38 6.35
C LEU A 305 33.50 4.58 5.46
N GLN A 306 32.93 5.76 5.70
CA GLN A 306 32.89 6.89 4.76
C GLN A 306 32.45 6.42 3.36
N ALA A 307 31.34 5.67 3.34
CA ALA A 307 30.75 5.03 2.17
C ALA A 307 29.48 5.74 1.76
N PRO A 308 29.23 5.96 0.46
CA PRO A 308 27.95 6.47 0.01
C PRO A 308 26.83 5.45 0.25
N VAL A 309 25.62 5.97 0.47
CA VAL A 309 24.41 5.18 0.68
C VAL A 309 23.41 5.46 -0.43
N ASP A 310 23.21 4.49 -1.30
CA ASP A 310 22.24 4.52 -2.40
C ASP A 310 20.92 3.89 -1.91
N VAL A 311 19.94 4.73 -1.65
CA VAL A 311 18.60 4.31 -1.18
C VAL A 311 17.75 3.89 -2.36
N GLY A 312 17.10 2.74 -2.26
CA GLY A 312 16.18 2.22 -3.27
C GLY A 312 15.10 3.24 -3.65
N THR A 313 14.66 3.20 -4.90
CA THR A 313 13.73 4.19 -5.46
C THR A 313 12.26 3.81 -5.33
N TYR A 314 11.94 2.53 -5.23
CA TYR A 314 10.55 2.04 -5.30
C TYR A 314 10.17 1.20 -4.09
N GLY A 315 9.00 1.48 -3.51
CA GLY A 315 8.45 0.74 -2.37
C GLY A 315 9.29 0.81 -1.10
N SER A 316 10.29 1.68 -1.07
CA SER A 316 11.25 1.79 0.03
C SER A 316 10.95 3.01 0.88
N TRP A 317 11.17 2.84 2.20
CA TRP A 317 11.30 3.99 3.10
C TRP A 317 12.48 4.86 2.69
N GLN A 318 12.58 6.03 3.31
CA GLN A 318 13.82 6.79 3.27
C GLN A 318 14.78 6.19 4.31
N ASP A 319 15.66 5.31 3.89
CA ASP A 319 16.55 4.55 4.81
C ASP A 319 17.75 5.35 5.29
N PHE A 320 17.99 6.54 4.72
CA PHE A 320 19.16 7.37 5.03
C PHE A 320 18.84 8.86 4.80
N PRO A 321 19.40 9.79 5.60
CA PRO A 321 19.09 11.23 5.46
C PRO A 321 19.40 11.76 4.07
N SER A 322 18.41 12.36 3.39
CA SER A 322 18.54 12.76 1.98
C SER A 322 19.56 13.90 1.74
N TRP A 323 19.84 14.70 2.77
CA TRP A 323 20.82 15.79 2.67
C TRP A 323 22.17 15.45 3.34
N HIS A 324 22.36 14.24 3.82
CA HIS A 324 23.65 13.81 4.36
C HIS A 324 24.68 13.74 3.23
N ALA A 325 25.94 14.14 3.53
CA ALA A 325 27.01 14.19 2.54
C ALA A 325 27.34 12.85 1.85
N LEU A 326 26.99 11.73 2.50
CA LEU A 326 27.16 10.38 1.98
C LEU A 326 25.90 9.84 1.27
N TYR A 327 24.82 10.63 1.10
CA TYR A 327 23.63 10.20 0.39
C TYR A 327 23.88 10.07 -1.11
N GLY A 328 23.39 8.97 -1.70
CA GLY A 328 23.47 8.67 -3.13
C GLY A 328 24.58 7.68 -3.48
N SER A 329 24.90 7.59 -4.76
CA SER A 329 25.86 6.60 -5.30
C SER A 329 27.34 7.02 -5.26
N GLY A 330 27.67 8.14 -4.62
CA GLY A 330 29.04 8.67 -4.58
C GLY A 330 29.46 9.54 -5.77
N GLY A 331 28.54 9.75 -6.71
CA GLY A 331 28.79 10.57 -7.91
C GLY A 331 29.02 9.75 -9.19
N PRO A 332 29.05 10.42 -10.35
CA PRO A 332 29.06 9.74 -11.67
C PRO A 332 30.33 8.92 -11.94
N ASP A 333 31.43 9.28 -11.30
CA ASP A 333 32.73 8.62 -11.49
C ASP A 333 33.05 7.60 -10.38
N TYR A 334 32.16 7.44 -9.39
CA TYR A 334 32.37 6.47 -8.32
C TYR A 334 32.21 5.05 -8.84
N ARG A 335 33.27 4.26 -8.72
CA ARG A 335 33.30 2.85 -9.15
C ARG A 335 33.55 1.96 -7.92
N PRO A 336 32.47 1.38 -7.33
CA PRO A 336 32.62 0.57 -6.15
C PRO A 336 33.45 -0.69 -6.41
N ASP A 337 34.26 -1.08 -5.42
CA ASP A 337 34.97 -2.37 -5.37
C ASP A 337 34.27 -3.38 -4.44
N VAL A 338 33.47 -2.87 -3.48
CA VAL A 338 32.60 -3.70 -2.63
C VAL A 338 31.22 -3.05 -2.56
N ILE A 339 30.15 -3.82 -2.83
CA ILE A 339 28.76 -3.38 -2.63
C ILE A 339 28.13 -4.20 -1.52
N LEU A 340 27.65 -3.52 -0.48
CA LEU A 340 26.80 -4.09 0.56
C LEU A 340 25.34 -3.79 0.22
N GLY A 341 24.53 -4.82 -0.01
CA GLY A 341 23.08 -4.74 -0.10
C GLY A 341 22.43 -5.09 1.23
N LEU A 342 21.57 -4.20 1.73
CA LEU A 342 20.80 -4.37 2.96
C LEU A 342 19.31 -4.39 2.63
N GLU A 343 18.67 -5.51 2.87
CA GLU A 343 17.24 -5.74 2.57
C GLU A 343 16.86 -5.44 1.11
N LEU A 344 17.78 -5.69 0.18
CA LEU A 344 17.51 -5.62 -1.25
C LEU A 344 16.92 -6.92 -1.76
N ASN A 345 15.82 -6.82 -2.51
CA ASN A 345 15.18 -7.98 -3.15
C ASN A 345 16.03 -8.54 -4.32
N ASP A 346 16.73 -7.65 -5.05
CA ASP A 346 17.53 -8.02 -6.22
C ASP A 346 18.93 -7.41 -6.16
N MET A 347 19.94 -8.27 -6.08
CA MET A 347 21.35 -7.90 -6.13
C MET A 347 21.95 -7.95 -7.55
N SER A 348 21.18 -8.32 -8.58
CA SER A 348 21.72 -8.56 -9.92
C SER A 348 22.41 -7.34 -10.55
N GLN A 349 21.88 -6.15 -10.33
CA GLN A 349 22.50 -4.90 -10.77
C GLN A 349 23.82 -4.63 -10.02
N SER A 350 23.84 -4.88 -8.71
CA SER A 350 25.04 -4.71 -7.87
C SER A 350 26.14 -5.68 -8.30
N VAL A 351 25.80 -6.94 -8.54
CA VAL A 351 26.72 -7.95 -9.03
C VAL A 351 27.30 -7.54 -10.40
N ARG A 352 26.44 -7.14 -11.34
CA ARG A 352 26.90 -6.67 -12.67
C ARG A 352 27.82 -5.45 -12.58
N ALA A 353 27.52 -4.52 -11.65
CA ALA A 353 28.29 -3.28 -11.51
C ALA A 353 29.76 -3.51 -11.12
N VAL A 354 30.05 -4.56 -10.34
CA VAL A 354 31.40 -4.81 -9.81
C VAL A 354 32.11 -6.02 -10.43
N ARG A 355 31.38 -6.94 -11.07
CA ARG A 355 31.95 -8.20 -11.61
C ARG A 355 33.10 -7.97 -12.61
N ALA A 356 32.94 -7.02 -13.53
CA ALA A 356 33.96 -6.74 -14.54
C ALA A 356 35.28 -6.22 -13.95
N SER A 357 35.25 -5.58 -12.78
CA SER A 357 36.44 -5.07 -12.07
C SER A 357 36.99 -6.02 -10.99
N GLY A 358 36.40 -7.23 -10.85
CA GLY A 358 36.78 -8.17 -9.79
C GLY A 358 36.29 -7.75 -8.40
N GLY A 359 35.38 -6.80 -8.30
CA GLY A 359 34.80 -6.36 -7.05
C GLY A 359 33.91 -7.40 -6.39
N LYS A 360 33.52 -7.15 -5.14
CA LYS A 360 32.79 -8.08 -4.28
C LYS A 360 31.40 -7.58 -3.93
N THR A 361 30.48 -8.50 -3.69
CA THR A 361 29.10 -8.20 -3.29
C THR A 361 28.73 -8.96 -2.02
N ILE A 362 28.07 -8.25 -1.11
CA ILE A 362 27.54 -8.75 0.15
C ILE A 362 26.05 -8.49 0.17
N SER A 363 25.25 -9.50 0.47
CA SER A 363 23.79 -9.35 0.67
C SER A 363 23.43 -9.78 2.08
N ILE A 364 22.80 -8.89 2.83
CA ILE A 364 22.15 -9.20 4.11
C ILE A 364 20.67 -8.93 3.89
N CYS A 365 19.87 -10.00 3.85
CA CYS A 365 18.46 -9.90 3.50
C CYS A 365 17.65 -10.97 4.23
N SER A 366 16.57 -10.52 4.87
CA SER A 366 15.62 -11.42 5.54
C SER A 366 14.81 -12.27 4.55
N GLU A 367 14.76 -11.89 3.28
CA GLU A 367 14.02 -12.60 2.25
C GLU A 367 14.52 -14.02 1.99
N TYR A 368 15.81 -14.30 2.23
CA TYR A 368 16.33 -15.67 2.19
C TYR A 368 15.66 -16.61 3.22
N LEU A 369 14.94 -16.04 4.21
CA LEU A 369 14.19 -16.80 5.22
C LEU A 369 12.73 -17.03 4.80
N ALA A 370 12.25 -16.40 3.73
CA ALA A 370 10.89 -16.53 3.26
C ALA A 370 10.67 -17.91 2.61
N GLN A 371 9.52 -18.51 2.90
CA GLN A 371 9.04 -19.68 2.19
C GLN A 371 8.00 -19.24 1.17
N GLY A 372 8.21 -19.58 -0.09
CA GLY A 372 7.33 -19.22 -1.18
C GLY A 372 7.93 -18.19 -2.14
N HIS A 373 7.18 -17.86 -3.19
CA HIS A 373 7.62 -16.92 -4.20
C HIS A 373 7.62 -15.51 -3.66
N ASN A 374 8.73 -14.80 -3.87
CA ASN A 374 8.70 -13.36 -3.85
C ASN A 374 8.42 -12.83 -5.25
N ILE A 375 7.40 -12.01 -5.36
CA ILE A 375 6.97 -11.43 -6.63
C ILE A 375 8.01 -10.49 -7.23
N HIS A 376 8.89 -9.91 -6.42
CA HIS A 376 9.97 -9.05 -6.89
C HIS A 376 11.21 -9.79 -7.38
N ASP A 377 11.38 -11.06 -7.01
CA ASP A 377 12.52 -11.87 -7.44
C ASP A 377 12.24 -12.61 -8.75
N PHE A 378 11.72 -11.91 -9.74
CA PHE A 378 11.53 -12.49 -11.05
C PHE A 378 12.86 -12.85 -11.71
N GLY A 379 13.49 -13.81 -11.13
CA GLY A 379 14.13 -14.73 -11.96
C GLY A 379 15.60 -14.58 -12.25
N THR A 380 16.35 -13.66 -11.71
CA THR A 380 17.80 -13.78 -11.90
C THR A 380 18.47 -14.08 -10.57
N TYR A 381 18.88 -15.34 -10.39
CA TYR A 381 19.74 -15.69 -9.27
C TYR A 381 20.96 -14.75 -9.24
N SER A 382 21.15 -14.07 -8.11
CA SER A 382 22.26 -13.14 -7.92
C SER A 382 23.43 -13.86 -7.25
N GLU A 383 24.52 -14.10 -7.99
CA GLU A 383 25.74 -14.72 -7.49
C GLU A 383 26.52 -13.72 -6.62
N VAL A 384 26.07 -13.53 -5.39
CA VAL A 384 26.79 -12.68 -4.42
C VAL A 384 27.94 -13.43 -3.78
N ASP A 385 29.00 -12.72 -3.37
CA ASP A 385 30.17 -13.34 -2.73
C ASP A 385 29.87 -13.75 -1.29
N VAL A 386 29.07 -12.96 -0.57
CA VAL A 386 28.61 -13.26 0.79
C VAL A 386 27.11 -13.05 0.87
N ALA A 387 26.35 -14.13 1.12
CA ALA A 387 24.92 -14.11 1.35
C ALA A 387 24.61 -14.40 2.82
N ILE A 388 23.87 -13.52 3.49
CA ILE A 388 23.49 -13.65 4.90
C ILE A 388 21.96 -13.64 4.99
N ALA A 389 21.39 -14.78 5.38
CA ALA A 389 19.97 -14.95 5.62
C ALA A 389 19.60 -14.40 7.01
N ALA A 390 19.37 -13.11 7.09
CA ALA A 390 19.10 -12.42 8.35
C ALA A 390 18.38 -11.08 8.11
N ASP A 391 17.80 -10.53 9.17
CA ASP A 391 17.30 -9.16 9.17
C ASP A 391 18.49 -8.18 9.15
N GLY A 392 18.45 -7.27 8.18
CA GLY A 392 19.53 -6.30 7.98
C GLY A 392 19.69 -5.37 9.16
N GLU A 393 18.60 -4.84 9.70
CA GLU A 393 18.61 -3.90 10.83
C GLU A 393 19.15 -4.57 12.11
N ALA A 394 18.70 -5.81 12.40
CA ALA A 394 19.17 -6.57 13.55
C ALA A 394 20.64 -6.99 13.43
N THR A 395 21.18 -7.09 12.20
CA THR A 395 22.57 -7.50 11.95
C THR A 395 23.56 -6.32 12.02
N LEU A 396 23.10 -5.09 11.81
CA LEU A 396 23.96 -3.89 11.78
C LEU A 396 24.89 -3.75 13.01
N PRO A 397 24.42 -3.91 14.27
CA PRO A 397 25.31 -3.75 15.43
C PRO A 397 26.52 -4.68 15.37
N ALA A 398 26.31 -5.98 15.09
CA ALA A 398 27.39 -6.96 15.01
C ALA A 398 28.34 -6.67 13.83
N LEU A 399 27.83 -6.23 12.70
CA LEU A 399 28.61 -5.86 11.53
C LEU A 399 29.47 -4.62 11.81
N ILE A 400 28.93 -3.59 12.45
CA ILE A 400 29.64 -2.36 12.81
C ILE A 400 30.79 -2.68 13.80
N ASP A 401 30.52 -3.46 14.84
CA ASP A 401 31.53 -3.84 15.85
C ASP A 401 32.66 -4.67 15.21
N GLU A 402 32.33 -5.57 14.31
CA GLU A 402 33.29 -6.39 13.62
C GLU A 402 34.16 -5.56 12.64
N ILE A 403 33.59 -4.59 11.94
CA ILE A 403 34.33 -3.65 11.09
C ILE A 403 35.29 -2.81 11.92
N ARG A 404 34.87 -2.32 13.10
CA ARG A 404 35.76 -1.58 14.01
C ARG A 404 36.93 -2.44 14.46
N ARG A 405 36.67 -3.69 14.82
CA ARG A 405 37.70 -4.65 15.28
C ARG A 405 38.73 -4.95 14.19
N GLN A 406 38.32 -5.04 12.94
CA GLN A 406 39.18 -5.38 11.80
C GLN A 406 39.82 -4.15 11.13
N SER A 407 39.38 -2.94 11.45
CA SER A 407 39.93 -1.72 10.85
C SER A 407 41.27 -1.36 11.43
N GLY A 408 42.30 -1.33 10.60
CA GLY A 408 43.64 -0.87 10.98
C GLY A 408 43.74 0.65 11.14
N SER A 409 44.69 1.14 11.91
CA SER A 409 44.93 2.58 12.19
C SER A 409 45.16 3.42 10.91
N ASN A 410 45.72 2.84 9.86
CA ASN A 410 45.99 3.52 8.58
C ASN A 410 44.74 3.73 7.71
N ALA A 411 43.65 2.98 7.94
CA ALA A 411 42.42 3.09 7.19
C ALA A 411 41.68 4.43 7.39
N ALA A 412 41.86 5.06 8.54
CA ALA A 412 41.16 6.29 8.89
C ALA A 412 41.46 7.45 7.93
N ARG A 413 42.74 7.66 7.57
CA ARG A 413 43.12 8.75 6.64
C ARG A 413 42.53 8.54 5.24
N ALA A 414 42.61 7.32 4.71
CA ALA A 414 42.05 6.98 3.39
C ALA A 414 40.53 7.14 3.35
N ARG A 415 39.87 6.71 4.42
CA ARG A 415 38.40 6.89 4.57
C ARG A 415 38.02 8.35 4.61
N THR A 416 38.71 9.18 5.41
CA THR A 416 38.43 10.64 5.46
C THR A 416 38.62 11.30 4.09
N ALA A 417 39.69 10.97 3.36
CA ALA A 417 39.90 11.52 2.02
C ALA A 417 38.77 11.12 1.06
N ARG A 418 38.31 9.88 1.10
CA ARG A 418 37.18 9.39 0.32
C ARG A 418 35.88 10.13 0.70
N GLY A 419 35.57 10.24 1.99
CA GLY A 419 34.39 10.97 2.47
C GLY A 419 34.35 12.41 1.98
N ASN A 420 35.46 13.10 2.01
CA ASN A 420 35.58 14.47 1.49
C ASN A 420 35.31 14.54 -0.03
N GLN A 421 35.77 13.57 -0.81
CA GLN A 421 35.49 13.51 -2.26
C GLN A 421 33.99 13.27 -2.52
N ILE A 422 33.37 12.35 -1.78
CA ILE A 422 31.93 12.07 -1.89
C ILE A 422 31.11 13.30 -1.49
N ALA A 423 31.49 14.01 -0.42
CA ALA A 423 30.82 15.23 0.01
C ALA A 423 30.85 16.34 -1.06
N VAL A 424 31.98 16.50 -1.76
CA VAL A 424 32.09 17.45 -2.89
C VAL A 424 31.17 17.03 -4.03
N ALA A 425 31.19 15.73 -4.40
CA ALA A 425 30.30 15.22 -5.45
C ALA A 425 28.82 15.38 -5.06
N HIS A 426 28.46 15.08 -3.82
CA HIS A 426 27.10 15.28 -3.31
C HIS A 426 26.67 16.73 -3.39
N LYS A 427 27.51 17.68 -2.97
CA LYS A 427 27.21 19.10 -3.06
C LYS A 427 26.92 19.53 -4.52
N THR A 428 27.76 19.09 -5.46
CA THR A 428 27.57 19.39 -6.88
C THR A 428 26.26 18.80 -7.42
N ILE A 429 25.91 17.58 -7.01
CA ILE A 429 24.63 16.95 -7.38
C ILE A 429 23.47 17.78 -6.82
N ARG A 430 23.52 18.17 -5.56
CA ARG A 430 22.48 18.99 -4.91
C ARG A 430 22.29 20.35 -5.60
N GLU A 431 23.39 21.03 -5.95
CA GLU A 431 23.34 22.30 -6.68
C GLU A 431 22.64 22.13 -8.04
N ARG A 432 22.98 21.04 -8.75
CA ARG A 432 22.34 20.71 -10.03
C ARG A 432 20.85 20.37 -9.87
N GLU A 433 20.47 19.62 -8.84
CA GLU A 433 19.05 19.30 -8.57
C GLU A 433 18.22 20.56 -8.32
N ILE A 434 18.80 21.56 -7.64
CA ILE A 434 18.14 22.86 -7.42
C ILE A 434 18.03 23.64 -8.75
N ASP A 435 19.05 23.58 -9.60
CA ASP A 435 19.01 24.22 -10.93
C ASP A 435 17.99 23.53 -11.86
N ASP A 436 17.96 22.20 -11.85
CA ASP A 436 16.95 21.43 -12.58
C ASP A 436 15.51 21.78 -12.14
N ALA A 437 15.31 22.03 -10.84
CA ALA A 437 14.00 22.42 -10.28
C ALA A 437 13.51 23.78 -10.78
N ARG A 438 14.39 24.67 -11.23
CA ARG A 438 14.04 25.99 -11.77
C ARG A 438 13.44 25.92 -13.16
N TYR A 439 13.67 24.82 -13.87
CA TYR A 439 13.15 24.65 -15.22
C TYR A 439 11.63 24.61 -15.21
N GLY A 440 11.01 25.47 -16.01
CA GLY A 440 9.54 25.59 -16.04
C GLY A 440 8.90 26.11 -14.75
N TRP A 441 9.64 26.83 -13.89
CA TRP A 441 9.18 27.29 -12.57
C TRP A 441 7.86 28.05 -12.60
N ASN A 442 7.65 28.91 -13.59
CA ASN A 442 6.42 29.70 -13.76
C ASN A 442 5.49 29.15 -14.86
N SER A 443 5.69 27.90 -15.26
CA SER A 443 4.86 27.28 -16.29
C SER A 443 3.47 26.92 -15.78
N SER A 444 2.48 26.97 -16.67
CA SER A 444 1.15 26.38 -16.52
C SER A 444 0.94 25.37 -17.65
N PRO A 445 0.68 24.11 -17.36
CA PRO A 445 0.54 23.44 -16.06
C PRO A 445 1.77 23.56 -15.15
N ILE A 446 1.55 23.49 -13.83
CA ILE A 446 2.57 23.66 -12.79
C ILE A 446 3.61 22.54 -12.87
N SER A 447 4.91 22.88 -12.80
CA SER A 447 5.95 21.86 -12.76
C SER A 447 5.95 21.11 -11.42
N VAL A 448 6.27 19.82 -11.47
CA VAL A 448 6.34 18.99 -10.25
C VAL A 448 7.34 19.55 -9.22
N PRO A 449 8.57 19.97 -9.60
CA PRO A 449 9.48 20.58 -8.64
C PRO A 449 8.92 21.84 -7.99
N ARG A 450 8.17 22.68 -8.73
CA ARG A 450 7.51 23.87 -8.15
C ARG A 450 6.48 23.45 -7.09
N MET A 451 5.65 22.47 -7.39
CA MET A 451 4.65 21.94 -6.45
C MET A 451 5.32 21.45 -5.15
N VAL A 452 6.36 20.62 -5.27
CA VAL A 452 7.07 20.05 -4.12
C VAL A 452 7.82 21.15 -3.33
N ALA A 453 8.46 22.10 -3.99
CA ALA A 453 9.20 23.17 -3.32
C ALA A 453 8.28 24.13 -2.55
N GLU A 454 7.13 24.50 -3.13
CA GLU A 454 6.15 25.34 -2.42
C GLU A 454 5.54 24.63 -1.21
N LEU A 455 5.22 23.35 -1.35
CA LEU A 455 4.79 22.53 -0.22
C LEU A 455 5.86 22.48 0.86
N GLY A 456 7.11 22.15 0.49
CA GLY A 456 8.24 22.06 1.42
C GLY A 456 8.47 23.35 2.21
N ARG A 457 8.35 24.51 1.55
CA ARG A 457 8.47 25.82 2.20
C ARG A 457 7.38 26.06 3.26
N GLN A 458 6.16 25.54 3.02
CA GLN A 458 5.04 25.71 3.95
C GLN A 458 5.13 24.80 5.18
N ILE A 459 5.76 23.63 5.05
CA ILE A 459 5.84 22.63 6.13
C ILE A 459 7.20 22.56 6.83
N GLN A 460 8.22 23.31 6.39
CA GLN A 460 9.60 23.17 6.86
C GLN A 460 9.77 23.33 8.38
N ASN A 461 8.87 24.09 9.03
CA ASN A 461 8.89 24.34 10.48
C ASN A 461 8.00 23.39 11.29
N ASP A 462 7.25 22.52 10.62
CA ASP A 462 6.44 21.48 11.27
C ASP A 462 7.27 20.21 11.51
N ASP A 463 6.85 19.39 12.45
CA ASP A 463 7.24 17.97 12.46
C ASP A 463 6.34 17.22 11.47
N TRP A 464 6.87 16.94 10.30
CA TRP A 464 6.10 16.45 9.15
C TRP A 464 6.55 15.07 8.68
N ALA A 465 5.64 14.38 7.98
CA ALA A 465 5.91 13.13 7.28
C ALA A 465 5.20 13.10 5.93
N ILE A 466 5.90 12.66 4.86
CA ILE A 466 5.30 12.23 3.61
C ILE A 466 4.86 10.79 3.80
N VAL A 467 3.55 10.59 3.99
CA VAL A 467 2.96 9.28 4.34
C VAL A 467 2.68 8.40 3.13
N SER A 468 2.53 9.00 1.95
CA SER A 468 2.65 8.34 0.64
C SER A 468 3.20 9.35 -0.35
N GLY A 469 4.22 8.96 -1.09
CA GLY A 469 4.84 9.79 -2.09
C GLY A 469 4.66 9.17 -3.46
N HIS A 470 3.73 9.66 -4.23
CA HIS A 470 3.44 9.15 -5.55
C HIS A 470 4.72 8.84 -6.35
N GLN A 471 4.81 7.64 -6.87
CA GLN A 471 5.99 7.06 -7.52
C GLN A 471 6.67 7.99 -8.54
N PHE A 472 5.88 8.68 -9.37
CA PHE A 472 6.40 9.55 -10.43
C PHE A 472 6.82 10.93 -9.95
N THR A 473 6.40 11.35 -8.75
CA THR A 473 6.84 12.61 -8.11
C THR A 473 7.91 12.38 -7.05
N GLY A 474 8.09 11.15 -6.58
CA GLY A 474 8.93 10.80 -5.43
C GLY A 474 10.40 11.21 -5.56
N THR A 475 10.95 11.25 -6.75
CA THR A 475 12.31 11.74 -6.97
C THR A 475 12.46 13.21 -6.58
N TRP A 476 11.48 14.06 -6.89
CA TRP A 476 11.51 15.48 -6.52
C TRP A 476 11.34 15.70 -5.02
N GLN A 477 10.53 14.90 -4.34
CA GLN A 477 10.40 14.95 -2.89
C GLN A 477 11.76 14.67 -2.23
N ARG A 478 12.46 13.59 -2.65
CA ARG A 478 13.78 13.23 -2.11
C ARG A 478 14.87 14.26 -2.44
N ARG A 479 14.74 14.95 -3.57
CA ARG A 479 15.67 16.01 -3.99
C ARG A 479 15.46 17.32 -3.23
N LEU A 480 14.22 17.73 -2.99
CA LEU A 480 13.90 19.08 -2.51
C LEU A 480 13.55 19.14 -1.02
N LEU A 481 13.09 18.03 -0.41
CA LEU A 481 12.74 17.99 1.00
C LEU A 481 13.86 17.35 1.84
N ASN A 482 14.03 17.85 3.07
CA ASN A 482 15.00 17.27 4.00
C ASN A 482 14.41 16.12 4.80
N HIS A 483 14.63 14.90 4.34
CA HIS A 483 14.23 13.70 5.03
C HIS A 483 15.31 13.29 6.06
N ASP A 484 15.36 13.98 7.20
CA ASP A 484 16.36 13.79 8.24
C ASP A 484 15.90 12.98 9.45
N ARG A 485 14.72 12.32 9.34
CA ARG A 485 14.14 11.42 10.34
C ARG A 485 13.62 10.16 9.66
N PHE A 486 13.70 9.04 10.34
CA PHE A 486 13.28 7.73 9.81
C PHE A 486 11.79 7.69 9.37
N TYR A 487 10.93 8.49 9.99
CA TYR A 487 9.49 8.55 9.72
C TYR A 487 9.10 9.58 8.65
N ARG A 488 10.02 10.41 8.15
CA ARG A 488 9.68 11.52 7.22
C ARG A 488 9.25 11.08 5.85
N TYR A 489 9.50 9.84 5.48
CA TYR A 489 9.09 9.32 4.18
C TYR A 489 8.78 7.82 4.26
N ASN A 490 7.52 7.46 4.12
CA ASN A 490 7.06 6.06 4.18
C ASN A 490 7.10 5.35 2.82
N GLY A 491 7.49 6.04 1.76
CA GLY A 491 7.52 5.49 0.41
C GLY A 491 6.13 5.36 -0.23
N ASP A 492 6.14 4.82 -1.43
CA ASP A 492 4.98 4.32 -2.17
C ASP A 492 4.81 2.81 -1.96
N CYS A 493 4.04 2.09 -2.80
CA CYS A 493 3.95 0.65 -2.73
C CYS A 493 4.85 -0.05 -3.77
N GLY A 494 5.54 -1.10 -3.33
CA GLY A 494 6.38 -1.92 -4.19
C GLY A 494 5.62 -2.82 -5.16
N GLY A 495 4.31 -2.99 -4.97
CA GLY A 495 3.44 -3.75 -5.86
C GLY A 495 3.02 -3.00 -7.13
N PHE A 496 3.30 -1.71 -7.21
CA PHE A 496 2.97 -0.82 -8.34
C PHE A 496 1.49 -0.80 -8.73
N GLY A 497 0.60 -1.29 -7.88
CA GLY A 497 -0.84 -1.20 -8.11
C GLY A 497 -1.37 0.18 -7.74
N ILE A 498 -2.12 0.79 -8.65
CA ILE A 498 -2.80 2.06 -8.39
C ILE A 498 -4.01 1.83 -7.49
N GLY A 499 -4.42 2.89 -6.77
CA GLY A 499 -5.43 2.81 -5.70
C GLY A 499 -4.84 2.81 -4.29
N TYR A 500 -3.51 2.82 -4.17
CA TYR A 500 -2.80 2.72 -2.89
C TYR A 500 -2.62 4.06 -2.17
N ASP A 501 -2.21 5.11 -2.90
CA ASP A 501 -1.63 6.31 -2.29
C ASP A 501 -2.58 7.03 -1.33
N THR A 502 -3.86 7.20 -1.69
CA THR A 502 -4.82 7.90 -0.82
C THR A 502 -5.14 7.11 0.45
N PRO A 503 -5.59 5.83 0.39
CA PRO A 503 -5.89 5.10 1.62
C PRO A 503 -4.65 4.86 2.49
N ALA A 504 -3.49 4.58 1.90
CA ALA A 504 -2.25 4.47 2.66
C ALA A 504 -1.88 5.79 3.36
N SER A 505 -2.14 6.93 2.72
CA SER A 505 -1.98 8.25 3.35
C SER A 505 -2.89 8.42 4.57
N VAL A 506 -4.13 7.94 4.51
CA VAL A 506 -5.05 7.98 5.67
C VAL A 506 -4.51 7.13 6.82
N GLY A 507 -4.03 5.92 6.53
CA GLY A 507 -3.42 5.03 7.53
C GLY A 507 -2.15 5.62 8.17
N GLY A 508 -1.25 6.15 7.33
CA GLY A 508 -0.04 6.82 7.80
C GLY A 508 -0.33 8.07 8.62
N ALA A 509 -1.31 8.89 8.20
CA ALA A 509 -1.74 10.06 8.95
C ALA A 509 -2.33 9.69 10.32
N LEU A 510 -3.11 8.61 10.40
CA LEU A 510 -3.64 8.11 11.65
C LEU A 510 -2.53 7.73 12.63
N ALA A 511 -1.48 7.05 12.16
CA ALA A 511 -0.32 6.73 12.98
C ALA A 511 0.43 7.98 13.46
N HIS A 512 0.60 8.96 12.59
CA HIS A 512 1.30 10.20 12.92
C HIS A 512 0.48 11.15 13.80
N LYS A 513 -0.86 11.05 13.77
CA LYS A 513 -1.77 11.81 14.65
C LYS A 513 -1.41 11.64 16.13
N ALA A 514 -1.08 10.43 16.57
CA ALA A 514 -0.68 10.14 17.94
C ALA A 514 0.60 10.88 18.39
N HIS A 515 1.42 11.33 17.43
CA HIS A 515 2.67 12.05 17.66
C HIS A 515 2.56 13.55 17.38
N GLY A 516 1.38 14.06 17.01
CA GLY A 516 1.18 15.46 16.64
C GLY A 516 1.93 15.88 15.36
N ARG A 517 2.26 14.92 14.47
CA ARG A 517 2.99 15.17 13.24
C ARG A 517 2.05 15.53 12.09
N LEU A 518 2.49 16.47 11.27
CA LEU A 518 1.80 16.87 10.06
C LEU A 518 1.97 15.80 8.98
N ALA A 519 0.90 15.13 8.59
CA ALA A 519 0.92 14.12 7.54
C ALA A 519 0.57 14.72 6.17
N VAL A 520 1.37 14.38 5.15
CA VAL A 520 1.16 14.80 3.75
C VAL A 520 1.20 13.58 2.85
N GLY A 521 0.14 13.38 2.04
CA GLY A 521 0.10 12.43 0.93
C GLY A 521 0.19 13.15 -0.40
N ILE A 522 0.98 12.64 -1.34
CA ILE A 522 1.00 13.10 -2.72
C ILE A 522 0.53 11.94 -3.60
N VAL A 523 -0.49 12.18 -4.41
CA VAL A 523 -1.26 11.14 -5.10
C VAL A 523 -1.43 11.52 -6.57
N GLY A 524 -1.30 10.57 -7.48
CA GLY A 524 -1.65 10.77 -8.88
C GLY A 524 -3.18 10.80 -9.08
N ASP A 525 -3.64 11.59 -10.04
CA ASP A 525 -5.06 11.66 -10.42
C ASP A 525 -5.60 10.28 -10.85
N GLY A 526 -4.81 9.49 -11.56
CA GLY A 526 -5.18 8.13 -11.94
C GLY A 526 -5.34 7.19 -10.74
N ASP A 527 -4.46 7.30 -9.74
CA ASP A 527 -4.54 6.52 -8.49
C ASP A 527 -5.77 6.90 -7.66
N PHE A 528 -6.02 8.20 -7.49
CA PHE A 528 -7.18 8.71 -6.74
C PHE A 528 -8.52 8.20 -7.27
N ASN A 529 -8.65 7.98 -8.58
CA ASN A 529 -9.88 7.52 -9.22
C ASN A 529 -10.30 6.09 -8.83
N PHE A 530 -9.44 5.32 -8.20
CA PHE A 530 -9.77 3.96 -7.74
C PHE A 530 -10.61 4.01 -6.46
N VAL A 531 -9.98 3.96 -5.32
CA VAL A 531 -10.66 3.94 -4.00
C VAL A 531 -10.37 5.19 -3.17
N GLY A 532 -9.72 6.18 -3.78
CA GLY A 532 -9.23 7.36 -3.06
C GLY A 532 -10.33 8.22 -2.46
N ALA A 533 -11.41 8.46 -3.18
CA ALA A 533 -12.52 9.28 -2.70
C ALA A 533 -13.17 8.68 -1.44
N GLY A 534 -13.42 7.36 -1.43
CA GLY A 534 -13.96 6.67 -0.25
C GLY A 534 -13.03 6.73 0.96
N ALA A 535 -11.73 6.64 0.74
CA ALA A 535 -10.74 6.77 1.82
C ALA A 535 -10.73 8.18 2.43
N LEU A 536 -10.97 9.23 1.64
CA LEU A 536 -11.13 10.59 2.15
C LEU A 536 -12.34 10.73 3.08
N TRP A 537 -13.45 10.07 2.78
CA TRP A 537 -14.60 10.05 3.68
C TRP A 537 -14.21 9.44 5.04
N THR A 538 -13.45 8.33 5.04
CA THR A 538 -12.92 7.72 6.26
C THR A 538 -12.07 8.72 7.06
N ALA A 539 -11.19 9.48 6.39
CA ALA A 539 -10.38 10.51 7.04
C ALA A 539 -11.24 11.62 7.67
N ALA A 540 -12.27 12.09 6.96
CA ALA A 540 -13.19 13.12 7.47
C ALA A 540 -14.00 12.62 8.66
N HIS A 541 -14.59 11.42 8.56
CA HIS A 541 -15.42 10.81 9.59
C HIS A 541 -14.65 10.60 10.90
N HIS A 542 -13.43 10.08 10.81
CA HIS A 542 -12.58 9.79 11.97
C HIS A 542 -11.65 10.95 12.37
N LYS A 543 -11.82 12.12 11.74
CA LYS A 543 -11.02 13.34 12.02
C LYS A 543 -9.52 13.05 11.99
N ILE A 544 -9.06 12.48 10.88
CA ILE A 544 -7.65 12.17 10.66
C ILE A 544 -7.02 13.34 9.91
N PRO A 545 -6.13 14.12 10.54
CA PRO A 545 -5.52 15.28 9.91
C PRO A 545 -4.53 14.83 8.82
N LEU A 546 -4.82 15.19 7.57
CA LEU A 546 -4.05 14.81 6.39
C LEU A 546 -4.13 15.92 5.35
N LEU A 547 -3.00 16.40 4.85
CA LEU A 547 -2.97 17.12 3.58
C LEU A 547 -2.80 16.13 2.44
N LEU A 548 -3.77 16.04 1.53
CA LEU A 548 -3.66 15.29 0.30
C LEU A 548 -3.42 16.25 -0.88
N VAL A 549 -2.35 16.03 -1.64
CA VAL A 549 -2.02 16.81 -2.83
C VAL A 549 -2.20 15.93 -4.06
N ILE A 550 -3.15 16.29 -4.93
CA ILE A 550 -3.33 15.58 -6.19
C ILE A 550 -2.37 16.15 -7.24
N HIS A 551 -1.46 15.30 -7.71
CA HIS A 551 -0.66 15.52 -8.91
C HIS A 551 -1.52 15.20 -10.13
N ASN A 552 -2.24 16.21 -10.61
CA ASN A 552 -3.25 16.08 -11.66
C ASN A 552 -2.65 16.39 -13.03
N ASN A 553 -2.12 15.37 -13.69
CA ASN A 553 -1.64 15.46 -15.06
C ASN A 553 -2.67 15.02 -16.12
N ARG A 554 -3.89 14.68 -15.69
CA ARG A 554 -5.03 14.26 -16.51
C ARG A 554 -4.75 13.02 -17.37
N ALA A 555 -3.93 12.10 -16.88
CA ALA A 555 -3.57 10.89 -17.61
C ALA A 555 -2.99 9.79 -16.71
N TYR A 556 -3.14 8.55 -17.15
CA TYR A 556 -2.25 7.45 -16.78
C TYR A 556 -0.93 7.64 -17.52
N HIS A 557 -0.12 8.59 -17.08
CA HIS A 557 1.01 9.08 -17.88
C HIS A 557 2.16 8.08 -18.01
N ALA A 558 2.29 7.15 -17.06
CA ALA A 558 3.25 6.03 -17.20
C ALA A 558 2.93 5.20 -18.44
N GLU A 559 1.65 4.91 -18.66
CA GLU A 559 1.16 4.12 -19.80
C GLU A 559 1.32 4.89 -21.11
N VAL A 560 1.06 6.21 -21.11
CA VAL A 560 1.37 7.07 -22.27
C VAL A 560 2.82 6.89 -22.70
N MET A 561 3.76 6.96 -21.76
CA MET A 561 5.20 6.80 -22.09
C MET A 561 5.57 5.38 -22.51
N LEU A 562 4.95 4.35 -21.93
CA LEU A 562 5.18 2.96 -22.32
C LEU A 562 4.69 2.72 -23.76
N VAL A 563 3.52 3.28 -24.12
CA VAL A 563 2.99 3.22 -25.48
C VAL A 563 3.89 3.98 -26.45
N GLN A 564 4.36 5.19 -26.10
CA GLN A 564 5.32 5.97 -26.89
C GLN A 564 6.62 5.19 -27.13
N ARG A 565 7.21 4.61 -26.08
CA ARG A 565 8.43 3.80 -26.19
C ARG A 565 8.22 2.58 -27.10
N THR A 566 7.07 1.92 -26.97
CA THR A 566 6.72 0.75 -27.76
C THR A 566 6.49 1.14 -29.24
N ALA A 567 5.79 2.25 -29.48
CA ALA A 567 5.60 2.78 -30.83
C ALA A 567 6.95 3.12 -31.49
N ALA A 568 7.84 3.80 -30.76
CA ALA A 568 9.17 4.12 -31.24
C ALA A 568 9.99 2.87 -31.61
N ARG A 569 10.00 1.83 -30.75
CA ARG A 569 10.68 0.55 -31.06
C ARG A 569 10.12 -0.15 -32.29
N ARG A 570 8.85 0.10 -32.63
CA ARG A 570 8.16 -0.47 -33.80
C ARG A 570 8.20 0.45 -35.04
N GLY A 571 8.88 1.60 -34.96
CA GLY A 571 8.91 2.61 -36.02
C GLY A 571 7.54 3.24 -36.32
N ARG A 572 6.66 3.29 -35.35
CA ARG A 572 5.30 3.87 -35.46
C ARG A 572 5.25 5.27 -34.88
N GLY A 573 4.32 6.12 -35.36
CA GLY A 573 4.11 7.47 -34.87
C GLY A 573 3.43 7.50 -33.50
N ASN A 574 3.56 8.65 -32.80
CA ASN A 574 3.04 8.86 -31.44
C ASN A 574 1.70 9.63 -31.42
N ALA A 575 1.07 9.92 -32.57
CA ALA A 575 -0.11 10.79 -32.66
C ALA A 575 -1.33 10.30 -31.83
N ASN A 576 -1.43 9.00 -31.59
CA ASN A 576 -2.59 8.37 -30.96
C ASN A 576 -2.27 7.73 -29.58
N VAL A 577 -1.15 8.09 -28.96
CA VAL A 577 -0.72 7.49 -27.68
C VAL A 577 -1.65 7.86 -26.51
N ASP A 578 -2.41 8.94 -26.65
CA ASP A 578 -3.38 9.40 -25.66
C ASP A 578 -4.63 8.51 -25.58
N ILE A 579 -4.97 7.77 -26.64
CA ILE A 579 -6.17 6.94 -26.68
C ILE A 579 -6.08 5.84 -25.61
N GLY A 580 -7.08 5.84 -24.71
CA GLY A 580 -7.16 4.90 -23.59
C GLY A 580 -6.30 5.25 -22.37
N ASN A 581 -5.50 6.34 -22.43
CA ASN A 581 -4.56 6.72 -21.39
C ASN A 581 -4.86 8.06 -20.72
N VAL A 582 -5.72 8.89 -21.31
CA VAL A 582 -6.00 10.24 -20.76
C VAL A 582 -7.30 10.29 -19.97
N ILE A 583 -7.31 11.11 -18.91
CA ILE A 583 -8.43 11.34 -17.99
C ILE A 583 -8.92 12.77 -18.21
N ARG A 584 -9.49 13.03 -19.38
CA ARG A 584 -10.03 14.34 -19.78
C ARG A 584 -11.23 14.14 -20.70
N ASP A 585 -12.01 15.19 -20.88
CA ASP A 585 -13.20 15.24 -21.76
C ASP A 585 -14.34 14.25 -21.35
N PRO A 586 -14.88 14.35 -20.09
CA PRO A 586 -14.61 15.39 -19.09
C PRO A 586 -13.45 15.06 -18.15
N ALA A 587 -12.70 16.07 -17.71
CA ALA A 587 -11.75 15.92 -16.61
C ALA A 587 -12.51 15.93 -15.27
N PRO A 588 -12.22 15.00 -14.33
CA PRO A 588 -12.80 15.02 -12.99
C PRO A 588 -12.40 16.30 -12.23
N ASP A 589 -13.30 16.77 -11.38
CA ASP A 589 -13.05 17.86 -10.42
C ASP A 589 -12.80 17.24 -9.03
N TYR A 590 -11.55 16.98 -8.72
CA TYR A 590 -11.18 16.28 -7.49
C TYR A 590 -11.47 17.10 -6.24
N ALA A 591 -11.41 18.43 -6.32
CA ALA A 591 -11.79 19.30 -5.22
C ALA A 591 -13.29 19.16 -4.88
N LYS A 592 -14.17 19.15 -5.88
CA LYS A 592 -15.61 18.91 -5.65
C LYS A 592 -15.90 17.51 -5.14
N ILE A 593 -15.19 16.49 -5.64
CA ILE A 593 -15.31 15.12 -5.12
C ILE A 593 -14.96 15.09 -3.63
N ALA A 594 -13.85 15.67 -3.23
CA ALA A 594 -13.43 15.74 -1.83
C ALA A 594 -14.43 16.53 -0.96
N GLN A 595 -14.93 17.66 -1.45
CA GLN A 595 -15.97 18.46 -0.78
C GLN A 595 -17.27 17.66 -0.60
N GLY A 596 -17.66 16.84 -1.57
CA GLY A 596 -18.80 15.93 -1.48
C GLY A 596 -18.66 14.88 -0.36
N PHE A 597 -17.43 14.54 0.02
CA PHE A 597 -17.12 13.68 1.17
C PHE A 597 -16.84 14.44 2.47
N GLY A 598 -17.10 15.74 2.51
CA GLY A 598 -16.93 16.56 3.71
C GLY A 598 -15.50 17.01 4.00
N VAL A 599 -14.60 16.90 3.02
CA VAL A 599 -13.21 17.32 3.14
C VAL A 599 -13.02 18.73 2.58
N TYR A 600 -12.33 19.60 3.30
CA TYR A 600 -11.91 20.89 2.76
C TYR A 600 -11.03 20.68 1.53
N ALA A 601 -11.36 21.33 0.42
CA ALA A 601 -10.58 21.13 -0.81
C ALA A 601 -10.52 22.40 -1.66
N GLU A 602 -9.39 22.60 -2.33
CA GLU A 602 -9.14 23.66 -3.31
C GLU A 602 -8.60 23.08 -4.62
N GLY A 603 -9.02 23.68 -5.70
CA GLY A 603 -8.57 23.31 -7.06
C GLY A 603 -9.74 23.27 -8.05
N PRO A 604 -9.44 22.91 -9.32
CA PRO A 604 -8.09 22.64 -9.86
C PRO A 604 -7.21 23.89 -9.98
N ILE A 605 -5.98 23.85 -9.48
CA ILE A 605 -5.03 24.96 -9.49
C ILE A 605 -4.04 24.81 -10.64
N ALA A 606 -4.10 25.67 -11.62
CA ALA A 606 -3.21 25.69 -12.77
C ALA A 606 -2.23 26.88 -12.78
N ASP A 607 -2.54 27.95 -12.03
CA ASP A 607 -1.67 29.13 -11.89
C ASP A 607 -0.66 28.90 -10.76
N PRO A 608 0.66 28.92 -11.05
CA PRO A 608 1.69 28.79 -10.04
C PRO A 608 1.61 29.82 -8.91
N ALA A 609 1.07 31.03 -9.16
CA ALA A 609 0.94 32.07 -8.15
C ALA A 609 -0.17 31.74 -7.12
N ALA A 610 -1.17 30.95 -7.49
CA ALA A 610 -2.26 30.54 -6.60
C ALA A 610 -1.88 29.35 -5.68
N LEU A 611 -0.76 28.66 -5.97
CA LEU A 611 -0.40 27.41 -5.29
C LEU A 611 -0.05 27.61 -3.81
N ALA A 612 0.85 28.57 -3.51
CA ALA A 612 1.27 28.80 -2.13
C ALA A 612 0.12 29.26 -1.21
N PRO A 613 -0.76 30.20 -1.62
CA PRO A 613 -1.94 30.55 -0.82
C PRO A 613 -2.92 29.39 -0.60
N ALA A 614 -3.07 28.48 -1.58
CA ALA A 614 -3.93 27.30 -1.43
C ALA A 614 -3.35 26.31 -0.41
N PHE A 615 -2.05 26.04 -0.47
CA PHE A 615 -1.38 25.22 0.55
C PHE A 615 -1.50 25.82 1.95
N GLU A 616 -1.33 27.14 2.10
CA GLU A 616 -1.47 27.82 3.38
C GLU A 616 -2.85 27.59 4.00
N ARG A 617 -3.93 27.79 3.24
CA ARG A 617 -5.29 27.58 3.72
C ARG A 617 -5.60 26.11 4.02
N ALA A 618 -5.17 25.19 3.16
CA ALA A 618 -5.35 23.75 3.38
C ALA A 618 -4.57 23.27 4.61
N LEU A 619 -3.32 23.69 4.77
CA LEU A 619 -2.50 23.37 5.95
C LEU A 619 -3.09 23.94 7.24
N ALA A 620 -3.73 25.11 7.19
CA ALA A 620 -4.45 25.65 8.37
C ALA A 620 -5.56 24.69 8.84
N ARG A 621 -6.28 24.02 7.92
CA ARG A 621 -7.25 22.99 8.27
C ARG A 621 -6.60 21.75 8.88
N VAL A 622 -5.52 21.29 8.29
CA VAL A 622 -4.80 20.09 8.80
C VAL A 622 -4.25 20.35 10.20
N ARG A 623 -3.67 21.52 10.44
CA ARG A 623 -3.19 21.93 11.78
C ARG A 623 -4.34 22.08 12.80
N ALA A 624 -5.57 22.34 12.31
CA ALA A 624 -6.79 22.33 13.14
C ALA A 624 -7.36 20.93 13.41
N GLY A 625 -6.75 19.87 12.85
CA GLY A 625 -7.16 18.47 13.06
C GLY A 625 -8.10 17.91 12.00
N GLU A 626 -8.27 18.59 10.85
CA GLU A 626 -9.15 18.18 9.77
C GLU A 626 -8.35 17.72 8.54
N PRO A 627 -8.86 16.78 7.70
CA PRO A 627 -8.26 16.49 6.42
C PRO A 627 -8.51 17.63 5.42
N ALA A 628 -7.56 17.81 4.49
CA ALA A 628 -7.68 18.76 3.40
C ALA A 628 -7.08 18.20 2.10
N LEU A 629 -7.59 18.67 0.95
CA LEU A 629 -7.10 18.29 -0.37
C LEU A 629 -6.76 19.53 -1.20
N VAL A 630 -5.66 19.47 -1.96
CA VAL A 630 -5.31 20.47 -2.98
C VAL A 630 -5.11 19.76 -4.32
N ASP A 631 -5.96 20.06 -5.30
CA ASP A 631 -5.88 19.55 -6.67
C ASP A 631 -5.00 20.47 -7.53
N VAL A 632 -3.82 19.98 -7.95
CA VAL A 632 -2.82 20.74 -8.70
C VAL A 632 -2.72 20.22 -10.12
N ILE A 633 -3.16 21.05 -11.09
CA ILE A 633 -2.92 20.77 -12.51
C ILE A 633 -1.43 20.90 -12.80
N SER A 634 -0.81 19.77 -13.04
CA SER A 634 0.64 19.68 -13.11
C SER A 634 1.15 19.08 -14.42
N GLN A 635 2.38 19.36 -14.71
CA GLN A 635 3.11 18.67 -15.78
C GLN A 635 3.26 17.17 -15.40
N PRO A 636 3.41 16.30 -16.38
CA PRO A 636 3.51 14.84 -16.12
C PRO A 636 4.67 14.44 -15.21
N ARG A 637 5.74 15.23 -15.20
CA ARG A 637 6.98 14.99 -14.42
C ARG A 637 7.64 16.28 -13.99
#